data_79faf12216e4e738e5f4aa5029763d89
#
_entry.id   79faf12216e4e738e5f4aa5029763d89
#
_cell.length_a   1.000
_cell.length_b   1.000
_cell.length_c   1.000
_cell.angle_alpha   90.00
_cell.angle_beta   90.00
_cell.angle_gamma   90.00
#
_symmetry.space_group_name_H-M   'P 1'
#
loop_
_entity.id
_entity.type
_entity.pdbx_description
1 polymer ?
#
loop_
_entity_poly.entity_id
_entity_poly.type
_entity_poly.pdbx_seq_one_letter_code
_entity_poly.pdbx_strand_id
1 'polypeptide(L)'
;MRRWNKKILTTAVLLSALTGQVYAEEPAAATDDHTLGETVVTATRTTKRDVDVPAATTTITAEEIARSGAATASDVLAKADGVTYTSFGPNGAAMASMTNELNIRGLKGGALVLMNGNPIAWRGKYNLDQIPASTIERVEIVKGSGSVLYGSDAVSGVVNIITKKTMPNEVHVGVGNYGQRSYGVSVGDEKFGFYYNYDKWGRQGGVTNTDYAVTRFHGSTQTDISDVIKRNTGLTYRINPRMDFQLGYYETEGTYARTFTAVDPAHNFYHIHVGDPMNRRTYETKQYITQLNYHDHVWKANLFFNTGTLDYAGVARFSDNPFSRRSNELYHTREKNTTYGVDVQRTWKIHPRATAVVGMDLGHEIYAKLPTPASTEDNRYARNNWGLFGQWEQRFDAKNTGIFGLRETWTTGAARGQDYSNLSASAQWLHKLDAKSSAYLNITQSFVMPTFSQMYTDNGRQKAAPDLRPQKGINYEIGWKKTHGGHAWKAALFHMDVTDNISASLLSTGQYQYTNEDFRNTGIELSDRIQAKNGFSYRWGVTLQDPQVKSTKKNLGWERSFGRVQLTGGISYQRGKWTSDLSASYLAERVQLPSKKPAYETKPYLLTTWNTVYAPDENSEIRLRIDNVLDRHDSTSHAGAEYYTAPFNFLLSYSYKF
;
A
#
# COMPACT_ATOMS: atom_id res chain seq x y z
N MET A 1 14.86 26.13 -17.57
CA MET A 1 15.87 25.11 -17.22
C MET A 1 16.61 25.55 -15.95
N ARG A 2 16.14 25.19 -14.77
CA ARG A 2 16.86 25.44 -13.50
C ARG A 2 17.89 24.32 -13.29
N ARG A 3 19.07 24.69 -12.89
CA ARG A 3 20.26 23.84 -12.68
C ARG A 3 19.93 22.63 -11.81
N TRP A 4 20.11 21.43 -12.32
CA TRP A 4 20.14 20.20 -11.54
C TRP A 4 21.31 20.27 -10.56
N ASN A 5 21.03 20.05 -9.29
CA ASN A 5 22.02 20.18 -8.23
C ASN A 5 23.04 19.03 -8.37
N LYS A 6 24.32 19.36 -8.50
CA LYS A 6 25.43 18.40 -8.65
C LYS A 6 25.47 17.28 -7.58
N LYS A 7 24.81 17.49 -6.44
CA LYS A 7 24.70 16.49 -5.37
C LYS A 7 23.85 15.25 -5.75
N ILE A 8 22.91 15.38 -6.67
CA ILE A 8 22.06 14.25 -7.13
C ILE A 8 22.87 13.29 -8.00
N LEU A 9 23.75 13.82 -8.85
CA LEU A 9 24.64 13.00 -9.67
C LEU A 9 25.63 12.19 -8.81
N THR A 10 26.09 12.75 -7.71
CA THR A 10 27.06 12.09 -6.81
C THR A 10 26.41 10.92 -6.06
N THR A 11 25.13 11.00 -5.70
CA THR A 11 24.42 9.91 -5.00
C THR A 11 24.05 8.77 -5.95
N ALA A 12 23.68 9.07 -7.19
CA ALA A 12 23.44 8.05 -8.22
C ALA A 12 24.73 7.32 -8.63
N VAL A 13 25.86 8.04 -8.66
CA VAL A 13 27.20 7.46 -8.96
C VAL A 13 27.69 6.59 -7.80
N LEU A 14 27.34 6.89 -6.54
CA LEU A 14 27.70 6.04 -5.39
C LEU A 14 26.95 4.71 -5.37
N LEU A 15 25.68 4.66 -5.84
CA LEU A 15 24.97 3.39 -6.00
C LEU A 15 25.55 2.55 -7.18
N SER A 16 26.01 3.19 -8.25
CA SER A 16 26.68 2.49 -9.36
C SER A 16 28.09 2.01 -9.01
N ALA A 17 28.75 2.67 -8.04
CA ALA A 17 30.07 2.25 -7.55
C ALA A 17 30.02 1.03 -6.60
N LEU A 18 28.85 0.71 -6.02
CA LEU A 18 28.60 -0.52 -5.27
C LEU A 18 28.35 -1.75 -6.17
N THR A 19 28.10 -1.53 -7.47
CA THR A 19 28.14 -2.60 -8.48
C THR A 19 29.57 -2.77 -8.99
N GLY A 20 30.52 -3.06 -8.07
CA GLY A 20 31.90 -3.35 -8.41
C GLY A 20 31.96 -4.43 -9.50
N GLN A 21 32.72 -4.16 -10.54
CA GLN A 21 33.03 -5.11 -11.60
C GLN A 21 33.54 -6.41 -10.99
N VAL A 22 32.66 -7.37 -10.79
CA VAL A 22 33.04 -8.76 -10.62
C VAL A 22 33.33 -9.25 -12.04
N TYR A 23 34.58 -9.40 -12.36
CA TYR A 23 35.00 -10.11 -13.56
C TYR A 23 34.39 -11.52 -13.50
N ALA A 24 33.42 -11.76 -14.36
CA ALA A 24 32.82 -13.06 -14.50
C ALA A 24 33.75 -13.94 -15.32
N GLU A 25 34.29 -14.96 -14.70
CA GLU A 25 34.78 -16.14 -15.41
C GLU A 25 33.64 -16.79 -16.21
N GLU A 26 33.93 -17.26 -17.41
CA GLU A 26 32.97 -17.80 -18.37
C GLU A 26 32.13 -18.98 -17.84
N PRO A 27 30.90 -19.15 -18.30
CA PRO A 27 29.87 -19.91 -17.60
C PRO A 27 29.88 -21.40 -17.91
N ALA A 28 29.88 -22.20 -16.86
CA ALA A 28 29.38 -23.56 -16.93
C ALA A 28 27.86 -23.60 -16.78
N ALA A 29 27.18 -24.29 -17.69
CA ALA A 29 25.78 -24.74 -17.72
C ALA A 29 24.66 -23.76 -17.32
N ALA A 30 23.71 -23.64 -18.23
CA ALA A 30 22.49 -22.83 -18.11
C ALA A 30 21.74 -23.08 -16.78
N THR A 31 21.68 -22.09 -15.94
CA THR A 31 20.68 -22.00 -14.88
C THR A 31 19.34 -21.72 -15.54
N ASP A 32 18.34 -22.44 -15.09
CA ASP A 32 16.99 -22.43 -15.62
C ASP A 32 16.43 -20.98 -15.58
N ASP A 33 16.25 -20.38 -16.73
CA ASP A 33 15.71 -19.03 -16.95
C ASP A 33 14.23 -18.92 -16.49
N HIS A 34 13.65 -20.05 -16.03
CA HIS A 34 12.24 -20.14 -15.62
C HIS A 34 11.94 -19.43 -14.30
N THR A 35 12.91 -19.22 -13.42
CA THR A 35 12.71 -18.57 -12.10
C THR A 35 12.54 -17.07 -12.20
N LEU A 36 13.03 -16.42 -13.26
CA LEU A 36 12.86 -14.98 -13.50
C LEU A 36 11.69 -14.66 -14.46
N GLY A 37 11.08 -15.68 -15.05
CA GLY A 37 9.90 -15.55 -15.91
C GLY A 37 8.61 -15.38 -15.12
N GLU A 38 8.51 -14.29 -14.34
CA GLU A 38 7.34 -14.00 -13.51
C GLU A 38 6.03 -14.10 -14.30
N THR A 39 5.05 -14.77 -13.72
CA THR A 39 3.69 -14.85 -14.26
C THR A 39 2.81 -13.80 -13.59
N VAL A 40 2.12 -12.99 -14.38
CA VAL A 40 1.22 -11.93 -13.92
C VAL A 40 -0.20 -12.21 -14.40
N VAL A 41 -1.14 -12.22 -13.49
CA VAL A 41 -2.58 -12.41 -13.79
C VAL A 41 -3.34 -11.10 -13.70
N THR A 42 -3.00 -10.27 -12.73
CA THR A 42 -3.74 -9.04 -12.39
C THR A 42 -3.79 -8.04 -13.55
N ALA A 43 -2.72 -7.91 -14.33
CA ALA A 43 -2.66 -6.90 -15.38
C ALA A 43 -3.67 -7.10 -16.51
N THR A 44 -4.07 -8.37 -16.79
CA THR A 44 -4.93 -8.71 -17.94
C THR A 44 -6.08 -9.65 -17.58
N ARG A 45 -6.27 -9.93 -16.29
CA ARG A 45 -7.19 -10.99 -15.79
C ARG A 45 -6.97 -12.39 -16.40
N THR A 46 -5.88 -12.56 -17.15
CA THR A 46 -5.43 -13.83 -17.74
C THR A 46 -3.96 -14.06 -17.42
N THR A 47 -3.56 -15.32 -17.30
CA THR A 47 -2.19 -15.68 -16.96
C THR A 47 -1.25 -15.37 -18.13
N LYS A 48 -0.24 -14.53 -17.89
CA LYS A 48 0.79 -14.16 -18.87
C LYS A 48 2.16 -14.07 -18.22
N ARG A 49 3.21 -14.27 -19.03
CA ARG A 49 4.56 -13.91 -18.59
C ARG A 49 4.67 -12.39 -18.50
N ASP A 50 5.48 -11.89 -17.60
CA ASP A 50 5.64 -10.44 -17.40
C ASP A 50 6.07 -9.70 -18.68
N VAL A 51 6.96 -10.28 -19.48
CA VAL A 51 7.38 -9.72 -20.78
C VAL A 51 6.26 -9.66 -21.83
N ASP A 52 5.16 -10.37 -21.62
CA ASP A 52 3.98 -10.37 -22.50
C ASP A 52 2.87 -9.41 -21.99
N VAL A 53 3.14 -8.65 -20.94
CA VAL A 53 2.19 -7.69 -20.32
C VAL A 53 2.57 -6.25 -20.68
N PRO A 54 1.72 -5.50 -21.38
CA PRO A 54 1.98 -4.11 -21.76
C PRO A 54 1.67 -3.11 -20.64
N ALA A 55 2.28 -3.29 -19.47
CA ALA A 55 2.18 -2.39 -18.32
C ALA A 55 3.40 -2.55 -17.42
N ALA A 56 3.73 -1.52 -16.64
CA ALA A 56 4.73 -1.65 -15.58
C ALA A 56 4.19 -2.52 -14.45
N THR A 57 4.81 -3.65 -14.21
CA THR A 57 4.39 -4.67 -13.24
C THR A 57 5.52 -5.01 -12.29
N THR A 58 5.16 -5.43 -11.09
CA THR A 58 6.09 -6.00 -10.10
C THR A 58 5.41 -7.19 -9.45
N THR A 59 6.05 -8.35 -9.45
CA THR A 59 5.63 -9.52 -8.68
C THR A 59 6.63 -9.75 -7.56
N ILE A 60 6.15 -9.98 -6.35
CA ILE A 60 6.96 -10.34 -5.18
C ILE A 60 6.52 -11.73 -4.77
N THR A 61 7.41 -12.71 -4.91
CA THR A 61 7.10 -14.13 -4.69
C THR A 61 7.13 -14.52 -3.21
N ALA A 62 6.53 -15.68 -2.87
CA ALA A 62 6.59 -16.23 -1.52
C ALA A 62 8.03 -16.40 -1.00
N GLU A 63 8.95 -16.81 -1.88
CA GLU A 63 10.36 -16.97 -1.54
C GLU A 63 11.00 -15.61 -1.21
N GLU A 64 10.76 -14.58 -2.02
CA GLU A 64 11.24 -13.22 -1.74
C GLU A 64 10.65 -12.65 -0.44
N ILE A 65 9.36 -12.89 -0.19
CA ILE A 65 8.67 -12.49 1.05
C ILE A 65 9.33 -13.15 2.25
N ALA A 66 9.52 -14.48 2.21
CA ALA A 66 10.13 -15.24 3.30
C ALA A 66 11.58 -14.80 3.56
N ARG A 67 12.37 -14.63 2.49
CA ARG A 67 13.78 -14.21 2.55
C ARG A 67 13.92 -12.80 3.11
N SER A 68 13.03 -11.90 2.74
CA SER A 68 13.05 -10.50 3.19
C SER A 68 12.67 -10.30 4.66
N GLY A 69 12.09 -11.32 5.31
CA GLY A 69 11.62 -11.25 6.69
C GLY A 69 10.43 -10.32 6.89
N ALA A 70 9.69 -9.99 5.83
CA ALA A 70 8.47 -9.20 5.95
C ALA A 70 7.50 -9.84 6.93
N ALA A 71 6.99 -9.07 7.90
CA ALA A 71 6.01 -9.55 8.86
C ALA A 71 4.57 -9.35 8.35
N THR A 72 4.37 -8.31 7.54
CA THR A 72 3.03 -7.90 7.07
C THR A 72 3.04 -7.57 5.58
N ALA A 73 1.85 -7.47 4.99
CA ALA A 73 1.70 -7.03 3.60
C ALA A 73 2.28 -5.63 3.34
N SER A 74 2.21 -4.73 4.32
CA SER A 74 2.82 -3.41 4.23
C SER A 74 4.35 -3.47 4.11
N ASP A 75 5.00 -4.37 4.84
CA ASP A 75 6.44 -4.58 4.75
C ASP A 75 6.84 -5.13 3.37
N VAL A 76 6.01 -6.00 2.80
CA VAL A 76 6.21 -6.52 1.44
C VAL A 76 6.16 -5.38 0.43
N LEU A 77 5.15 -4.52 0.52
CA LEU A 77 4.94 -3.40 -0.41
C LEU A 77 5.99 -2.30 -0.26
N ALA A 78 6.51 -2.07 0.94
CA ALA A 78 7.58 -1.07 1.17
C ALA A 78 8.88 -1.38 0.40
N LYS A 79 9.03 -2.60 -0.12
CA LYS A 79 10.18 -3.06 -0.90
C LYS A 79 9.93 -3.04 -2.41
N ALA A 80 8.72 -2.68 -2.84
CA ALA A 80 8.35 -2.59 -4.25
C ALA A 80 8.78 -1.25 -4.87
N ASP A 81 9.29 -1.29 -6.09
CA ASP A 81 9.73 -0.11 -6.83
C ASP A 81 8.54 0.79 -7.16
N GLY A 82 8.69 2.11 -7.02
CA GLY A 82 7.66 3.10 -7.31
C GLY A 82 6.44 3.06 -6.37
N VAL A 83 6.52 2.29 -5.29
CA VAL A 83 5.48 2.15 -4.27
C VAL A 83 5.99 2.68 -2.94
N THR A 84 5.18 3.42 -2.22
CA THR A 84 5.44 3.76 -0.82
C THR A 84 4.20 3.46 0.01
N TYR A 85 4.42 2.91 1.18
CA TYR A 85 3.38 2.71 2.17
C TYR A 85 3.75 3.50 3.41
N THR A 86 2.89 4.43 3.77
CA THR A 86 3.05 5.23 4.98
C THR A 86 2.12 4.68 6.05
N SER A 87 2.73 4.22 7.13
CA SER A 87 2.05 3.75 8.31
C SER A 87 2.45 4.64 9.47
N PHE A 88 1.50 4.97 10.33
CA PHE A 88 1.78 5.87 11.44
C PHE A 88 2.15 5.08 12.68
N GLY A 89 3.39 5.30 13.10
CA GLY A 89 4.00 4.62 14.22
C GLY A 89 4.56 3.24 13.87
N PRO A 90 5.24 2.63 14.84
CA PRO A 90 5.86 1.34 14.66
C PRO A 90 4.82 0.29 14.28
N ASN A 91 5.13 -0.49 13.25
CA ASN A 91 4.30 -1.59 12.76
C ASN A 91 2.84 -1.20 12.43
N GLY A 92 2.60 0.02 12.00
CA GLY A 92 1.28 0.50 11.64
C GLY A 92 0.33 0.76 12.80
N ALA A 93 0.89 0.84 14.00
CA ALA A 93 0.11 0.75 15.22
C ALA A 93 -0.50 2.07 15.71
N ALA A 94 -0.04 3.22 15.22
CA ALA A 94 -0.39 4.48 15.86
C ALA A 94 -1.85 4.89 15.71
N MET A 95 -2.50 4.60 14.62
CA MET A 95 -3.93 4.91 14.42
C MET A 95 -4.61 3.94 13.47
N ALA A 96 -4.10 2.72 13.36
CA ALA A 96 -4.65 1.65 12.52
C ALA A 96 -4.97 2.12 11.08
N SER A 97 -6.07 1.65 10.52
CA SER A 97 -6.50 1.99 9.16
C SER A 97 -6.83 3.47 8.91
N MET A 98 -6.83 4.32 9.94
CA MET A 98 -7.22 5.72 9.77
C MET A 98 -6.19 6.58 9.05
N THR A 99 -4.94 6.16 9.08
CA THR A 99 -3.82 7.01 8.67
C THR A 99 -2.87 6.33 7.69
N ASN A 100 -3.10 5.06 7.39
CA ASN A 100 -2.27 4.33 6.44
C ASN A 100 -2.52 4.81 5.01
N GLU A 101 -1.44 5.08 4.29
CA GLU A 101 -1.50 5.56 2.91
C GLU A 101 -0.61 4.72 2.01
N LEU A 102 -1.21 4.13 1.00
CA LEU A 102 -0.52 3.49 -0.13
C LEU A 102 -0.41 4.51 -1.26
N ASN A 103 0.80 4.77 -1.71
CA ASN A 103 1.06 5.67 -2.83
C ASN A 103 1.79 4.90 -3.92
N ILE A 104 1.28 4.98 -5.12
CA ILE A 104 1.95 4.55 -6.34
C ILE A 104 2.15 5.78 -7.19
N ARG A 105 3.40 6.02 -7.63
CA ARG A 105 3.75 7.20 -8.44
C ARG A 105 3.30 8.53 -7.78
N GLY A 106 3.45 8.63 -6.46
CA GLY A 106 3.18 9.86 -5.70
C GLY A 106 1.72 10.28 -5.55
N LEU A 107 0.75 9.52 -6.08
CA LEU A 107 -0.67 9.78 -5.90
C LEU A 107 -1.19 9.06 -4.65
N LYS A 108 -1.77 9.81 -3.74
CA LYS A 108 -2.39 9.30 -2.52
C LYS A 108 -3.78 8.73 -2.80
N GLY A 109 -4.07 7.54 -2.28
CA GLY A 109 -5.42 6.97 -2.30
C GLY A 109 -5.93 6.61 -3.70
N GLY A 110 -5.05 6.54 -4.70
CA GLY A 110 -5.39 6.16 -6.07
C GLY A 110 -5.06 4.71 -6.43
N ALA A 111 -4.67 3.89 -5.45
CA ALA A 111 -4.34 2.49 -5.66
C ALA A 111 -5.44 1.59 -5.11
N LEU A 112 -5.91 0.65 -5.93
CA LEU A 112 -6.83 -0.41 -5.52
C LEU A 112 -6.06 -1.58 -4.94
N VAL A 113 -6.44 -2.05 -3.74
CA VAL A 113 -5.90 -3.26 -3.16
C VAL A 113 -6.94 -4.37 -3.19
N LEU A 114 -6.51 -5.49 -3.73
CA LEU A 114 -7.29 -6.72 -3.84
C LEU A 114 -6.66 -7.82 -2.96
N MET A 115 -7.48 -8.72 -2.49
CA MET A 115 -7.06 -10.02 -1.97
C MET A 115 -7.72 -11.10 -2.84
N ASN A 116 -6.89 -11.90 -3.52
CA ASN A 116 -7.36 -12.93 -4.47
C ASN A 116 -8.32 -12.39 -5.55
N GLY A 117 -8.09 -11.14 -5.99
CA GLY A 117 -8.93 -10.47 -6.98
C GLY A 117 -10.16 -9.73 -6.42
N ASN A 118 -10.45 -9.84 -5.13
CA ASN A 118 -11.58 -9.16 -4.48
C ASN A 118 -11.12 -7.90 -3.74
N PRO A 119 -11.82 -6.77 -3.86
CA PRO A 119 -11.45 -5.53 -3.19
C PRO A 119 -11.58 -5.66 -1.67
N ILE A 120 -10.58 -5.17 -0.93
CA ILE A 120 -10.53 -5.21 0.53
C ILE A 120 -10.59 -3.82 1.17
N ALA A 121 -10.92 -2.79 0.39
CA ALA A 121 -11.01 -1.43 0.88
C ALA A 121 -11.95 -1.30 2.07
N TRP A 122 -11.51 -0.53 3.04
CA TRP A 122 -12.32 -0.09 4.15
C TRP A 122 -12.23 1.42 4.30
N ARG A 123 -13.35 2.12 4.17
CA ARG A 123 -13.39 3.59 4.18
C ARG A 123 -12.46 4.24 3.14
N GLY A 124 -12.18 3.58 2.02
CA GLY A 124 -11.18 4.03 1.04
C GLY A 124 -9.74 3.93 1.53
N LYS A 125 -9.48 3.14 2.57
CA LYS A 125 -8.14 2.89 3.12
C LYS A 125 -7.90 1.40 3.31
N TYR A 126 -6.64 1.04 3.43
CA TYR A 126 -6.20 -0.35 3.56
C TYR A 126 -5.34 -0.51 4.80
N ASN A 127 -5.72 -1.41 5.70
CA ASN A 127 -4.89 -1.75 6.85
C ASN A 127 -3.99 -2.95 6.52
N LEU A 128 -2.98 -2.71 5.71
CA LEU A 128 -2.06 -3.75 5.23
C LEU A 128 -1.10 -4.24 6.32
N ASP A 129 -1.00 -3.50 7.42
CA ASP A 129 -0.23 -3.90 8.60
C ASP A 129 -0.88 -5.04 9.39
N GLN A 130 -2.15 -5.34 9.10
CA GLN A 130 -2.87 -6.47 9.74
C GLN A 130 -2.67 -7.79 9.02
N ILE A 131 -2.34 -7.79 7.71
CA ILE A 131 -2.25 -9.00 6.89
C ILE A 131 -0.89 -9.64 7.11
N PRO A 132 -0.81 -10.84 7.72
CA PRO A 132 0.47 -11.51 7.94
C PRO A 132 1.14 -11.92 6.64
N ALA A 133 2.41 -11.58 6.48
CA ALA A 133 3.17 -11.94 5.27
C ALA A 133 3.31 -13.47 5.10
N SER A 134 3.28 -14.23 6.20
CA SER A 134 3.31 -15.70 6.18
C SER A 134 2.14 -16.35 5.43
N THR A 135 1.02 -15.63 5.30
CA THR A 135 -0.19 -16.09 4.59
C THR A 135 -0.18 -15.76 3.10
N ILE A 136 0.81 -14.99 2.64
CA ILE A 136 0.88 -14.49 1.28
C ILE A 136 1.68 -15.45 0.41
N GLU A 137 1.09 -15.85 -0.73
CA GLU A 137 1.74 -16.63 -1.79
C GLU A 137 2.58 -15.72 -2.69
N ARG A 138 2.00 -14.59 -3.11
CA ARG A 138 2.69 -13.55 -3.86
C ARG A 138 1.89 -12.25 -3.85
N VAL A 139 2.56 -11.16 -4.17
CA VAL A 139 1.93 -9.86 -4.41
C VAL A 139 2.19 -9.45 -5.85
N GLU A 140 1.12 -9.16 -6.59
CA GLU A 140 1.19 -8.62 -7.95
C GLU A 140 0.82 -7.14 -7.92
N ILE A 141 1.68 -6.28 -8.47
CA ILE A 141 1.47 -4.84 -8.56
C ILE A 141 1.45 -4.46 -10.03
N VAL A 142 0.39 -3.79 -10.45
CA VAL A 142 0.27 -3.19 -11.78
C VAL A 142 0.22 -1.69 -11.57
N LYS A 143 1.18 -0.97 -12.10
CA LYS A 143 1.25 0.49 -12.02
C LYS A 143 0.50 1.13 -13.17
N GLY A 144 -0.03 2.33 -12.94
CA GLY A 144 -0.96 2.96 -13.87
C GLY A 144 -2.39 2.48 -13.65
N SER A 145 -3.30 2.87 -14.54
CA SER A 145 -4.71 2.59 -14.34
C SER A 145 -5.10 1.13 -14.51
N GLY A 146 -5.90 0.61 -13.57
CA GLY A 146 -6.56 -0.69 -13.65
C GLY A 146 -8.10 -0.61 -13.72
N SER A 147 -8.67 0.58 -13.85
CA SER A 147 -10.12 0.77 -13.69
C SER A 147 -10.97 0.05 -14.73
N VAL A 148 -10.47 -0.19 -15.93
CA VAL A 148 -11.21 -0.95 -16.95
C VAL A 148 -11.51 -2.37 -16.46
N LEU A 149 -10.56 -3.03 -15.81
CA LEU A 149 -10.76 -4.40 -15.33
C LEU A 149 -11.36 -4.47 -13.92
N TYR A 150 -11.06 -3.49 -13.06
CA TYR A 150 -11.34 -3.58 -11.62
C TYR A 150 -12.26 -2.48 -11.08
N GLY A 151 -12.65 -1.52 -11.90
CA GLY A 151 -13.57 -0.44 -11.52
C GLY A 151 -12.91 0.70 -10.75
N SER A 152 -13.60 1.23 -9.77
CA SER A 152 -13.16 2.35 -8.94
C SER A 152 -11.87 2.06 -8.17
N ASP A 153 -11.18 3.12 -7.75
CA ASP A 153 -10.00 3.15 -6.89
C ASP A 153 -8.67 2.72 -7.55
N ALA A 154 -8.64 2.43 -8.86
CA ALA A 154 -7.47 1.97 -9.59
C ALA A 154 -6.86 3.05 -10.51
N VAL A 155 -6.64 4.28 -10.01
CA VAL A 155 -6.05 5.39 -10.80
C VAL A 155 -4.54 5.28 -10.92
N SER A 156 -3.84 5.04 -9.83
CA SER A 156 -2.38 4.94 -9.83
C SER A 156 -1.88 3.50 -9.97
N GLY A 157 -2.74 2.52 -9.72
CA GLY A 157 -2.39 1.11 -9.86
C GLY A 157 -3.32 0.16 -9.12
N VAL A 158 -3.01 -1.13 -9.28
CA VAL A 158 -3.67 -2.24 -8.59
C VAL A 158 -2.62 -3.06 -7.87
N VAL A 159 -2.88 -3.37 -6.62
CA VAL A 159 -2.10 -4.31 -5.80
C VAL A 159 -2.98 -5.50 -5.51
N ASN A 160 -2.60 -6.70 -5.95
CA ASN A 160 -3.33 -7.91 -5.66
C ASN A 160 -2.50 -8.82 -4.75
N ILE A 161 -2.96 -9.02 -3.52
CA ILE A 161 -2.38 -9.92 -2.54
C ILE A 161 -3.00 -11.29 -2.77
N ILE A 162 -2.20 -12.23 -3.25
CA ILE A 162 -2.63 -13.60 -3.47
C ILE A 162 -2.20 -14.42 -2.26
N THR A 163 -3.17 -15.01 -1.57
CA THR A 163 -2.93 -15.78 -0.35
C THR A 163 -2.65 -17.24 -0.67
N LYS A 164 -1.92 -17.89 0.23
CA LYS A 164 -1.66 -19.32 0.17
C LYS A 164 -2.97 -20.11 0.25
N LYS A 165 -3.10 -21.14 -0.57
CA LYS A 165 -4.26 -22.05 -0.58
C LYS A 165 -4.12 -23.17 0.45
N THR A 166 -2.90 -23.47 0.87
CA THR A 166 -2.55 -24.46 1.88
C THR A 166 -1.62 -23.81 2.90
N MET A 167 -1.68 -24.24 4.15
CA MET A 167 -0.81 -23.74 5.21
C MET A 167 0.18 -24.83 5.62
N PRO A 168 1.44 -24.48 5.94
CA PRO A 168 2.36 -25.44 6.51
C PRO A 168 1.91 -25.82 7.93
N ASN A 169 2.26 -27.01 8.37
CA ASN A 169 2.15 -27.40 9.78
C ASN A 169 3.35 -26.81 10.53
N GLU A 170 3.13 -25.69 11.21
CA GLU A 170 4.22 -24.90 11.81
C GLU A 170 3.77 -24.20 13.07
N VAL A 171 4.65 -24.11 14.04
CA VAL A 171 4.52 -23.22 15.19
C VAL A 171 5.68 -22.24 15.19
N HIS A 172 5.44 -21.00 15.60
CA HIS A 172 6.51 -20.02 15.80
C HIS A 172 6.35 -19.27 17.10
N VAL A 173 7.48 -18.87 17.69
CA VAL A 173 7.58 -18.01 18.86
C VAL A 173 8.66 -16.97 18.62
N GLY A 174 8.46 -15.75 19.14
CA GLY A 174 9.43 -14.67 18.96
C GLY A 174 9.43 -13.70 20.13
N VAL A 175 10.59 -13.11 20.37
CA VAL A 175 10.82 -12.06 21.38
C VAL A 175 11.67 -10.94 20.78
N GLY A 176 11.39 -9.72 21.16
CA GLY A 176 12.12 -8.54 20.68
C GLY A 176 12.22 -7.45 21.73
N ASN A 177 12.86 -6.35 21.35
CA ASN A 177 12.88 -5.16 22.18
C ASN A 177 11.48 -4.54 22.31
N TYR A 178 11.32 -3.54 23.16
CA TYR A 178 10.04 -2.89 23.50
C TYR A 178 8.97 -3.86 24.02
N GLY A 179 9.37 -4.99 24.60
CA GLY A 179 8.45 -6.02 25.09
C GLY A 179 7.73 -6.77 23.96
N GLN A 180 8.31 -6.80 22.76
CA GLN A 180 7.73 -7.51 21.64
C GLN A 180 7.67 -9.01 21.89
N ARG A 181 6.51 -9.60 21.57
CA ARG A 181 6.26 -11.05 21.61
C ARG A 181 5.43 -11.42 20.39
N SER A 182 5.79 -12.53 19.77
CA SER A 182 5.10 -13.08 18.60
C SER A 182 4.85 -14.57 18.81
N TYR A 183 3.65 -15.03 18.54
CA TYR A 183 3.27 -16.44 18.57
C TYR A 183 2.42 -16.76 17.36
N GLY A 184 2.59 -17.94 16.81
CA GLY A 184 1.70 -18.39 15.75
C GLY A 184 1.68 -19.88 15.61
N VAL A 185 0.59 -20.34 15.06
CA VAL A 185 0.40 -21.73 14.65
C VAL A 185 -0.28 -21.74 13.30
N SER A 186 0.17 -22.60 12.42
CA SER A 186 -0.53 -22.96 11.21
C SER A 186 -0.60 -24.48 11.07
N VAL A 187 -1.71 -24.94 10.54
CA VAL A 187 -1.93 -26.35 10.23
C VAL A 187 -2.68 -26.44 8.90
N GLY A 188 -2.36 -27.45 8.11
CA GLY A 188 -3.06 -27.65 6.88
C GLY A 188 -2.67 -28.91 6.14
N ASP A 189 -3.51 -29.23 5.18
CA ASP A 189 -3.31 -30.31 4.20
C ASP A 189 -3.64 -29.82 2.79
N GLU A 190 -3.87 -30.71 1.86
CA GLU A 190 -4.21 -30.38 0.47
C GLU A 190 -5.57 -29.65 0.33
N LYS A 191 -6.47 -29.79 1.29
CA LYS A 191 -7.83 -29.22 1.22
C LYS A 191 -8.07 -28.12 2.25
N PHE A 192 -7.41 -28.19 3.37
CA PHE A 192 -7.67 -27.36 4.53
C PHE A 192 -6.41 -26.58 4.92
N GLY A 193 -6.58 -25.35 5.34
CA GLY A 193 -5.53 -24.54 5.95
C GLY A 193 -6.11 -23.66 7.05
N PHE A 194 -5.45 -23.63 8.18
CA PHE A 194 -5.77 -22.76 9.31
C PHE A 194 -4.51 -22.08 9.80
N TYR A 195 -4.64 -20.82 10.21
CA TYR A 195 -3.58 -20.12 10.93
C TYR A 195 -4.14 -19.26 12.05
N TYR A 196 -3.32 -19.06 13.07
CA TYR A 196 -3.51 -18.05 14.11
C TYR A 196 -2.17 -17.37 14.39
N ASN A 197 -2.16 -16.04 14.42
CA ASN A 197 -1.00 -15.23 14.78
C ASN A 197 -1.40 -14.22 15.87
N TYR A 198 -0.51 -14.05 16.81
CA TYR A 198 -0.59 -13.08 17.90
C TYR A 198 0.72 -12.32 17.99
N ASP A 199 0.66 -11.00 17.82
CA ASP A 199 1.80 -10.10 17.97
C ASP A 199 1.45 -9.02 19.01
N LYS A 200 2.37 -8.79 19.93
CA LYS A 200 2.24 -7.76 20.96
C LYS A 200 3.52 -6.93 21.01
N TRP A 201 3.36 -5.61 21.14
CA TRP A 201 4.41 -4.69 21.51
C TRP A 201 4.02 -3.97 22.79
N GLY A 202 4.98 -3.76 23.69
CA GLY A 202 4.82 -2.90 24.83
C GLY A 202 4.97 -1.43 24.44
N ARG A 203 5.59 -0.65 25.30
CA ARG A 203 5.79 0.77 25.06
C ARG A 203 6.99 1.00 24.13
N GLN A 204 6.74 1.59 22.97
CA GLN A 204 7.76 2.23 22.15
C GLN A 204 7.71 3.72 22.47
N GLY A 205 8.61 4.17 23.34
CA GLY A 205 8.75 5.55 23.72
C GLY A 205 9.82 6.27 22.91
N GLY A 206 9.85 7.57 22.99
CA GLY A 206 10.97 8.37 22.50
C GLY A 206 10.91 8.79 21.04
N VAL A 207 9.79 8.59 20.34
CA VAL A 207 9.62 9.21 19.04
C VAL A 207 9.37 10.70 19.25
N THR A 208 10.44 11.48 19.26
CA THR A 208 10.36 12.94 19.43
C THR A 208 9.72 13.54 18.19
N ASN A 209 8.66 14.29 18.38
CA ASN A 209 8.06 15.11 17.35
C ASN A 209 8.67 16.49 17.45
N THR A 210 8.92 17.03 16.30
CA THR A 210 9.57 18.30 16.13
C THR A 210 8.92 19.45 16.82
N ASP A 211 9.70 20.49 16.81
CA ASP A 211 9.36 21.86 17.08
C ASP A 211 7.97 22.22 16.57
N TYR A 212 7.08 22.46 17.49
CA TYR A 212 5.84 23.16 17.24
C TYR A 212 6.03 24.66 16.97
N ALA A 213 7.23 25.09 16.59
CA ALA A 213 7.49 26.46 16.15
C ALA A 213 6.55 26.93 15.02
N VAL A 214 5.97 25.98 14.30
CA VAL A 214 4.95 26.22 13.26
C VAL A 214 3.52 26.08 13.80
N THR A 215 3.34 25.58 15.01
CA THR A 215 2.05 25.41 15.67
C THR A 215 1.87 26.46 16.78
N ARG A 216 0.65 26.62 17.27
CA ARG A 216 0.30 27.59 18.32
C ARG A 216 1.01 27.44 19.64
N PHE A 217 1.57 26.27 19.91
CA PHE A 217 2.11 25.95 21.23
C PHE A 217 3.61 26.18 21.35
N HIS A 218 4.30 26.50 20.25
CA HIS A 218 5.73 26.81 20.25
C HIS A 218 6.53 25.89 21.19
N GLY A 219 6.45 24.58 20.95
CA GLY A 219 7.12 23.60 21.79
C GLY A 219 7.35 22.29 21.06
N SER A 220 7.92 21.31 21.70
CA SER A 220 8.07 19.96 21.19
C SER A 220 7.26 18.95 21.97
N THR A 221 6.89 17.86 21.33
CA THR A 221 6.19 16.75 21.98
C THR A 221 6.89 15.43 21.67
N GLN A 222 6.70 14.48 22.55
CA GLN A 222 7.09 13.10 22.34
C GLN A 222 5.84 12.25 22.11
N THR A 223 5.90 11.37 21.12
CA THR A 223 4.87 10.37 20.87
C THR A 223 5.29 9.04 21.48
N ASP A 224 4.41 8.50 22.30
CA ASP A 224 4.49 7.15 22.83
C ASP A 224 3.39 6.29 22.20
N ILE A 225 3.76 5.09 21.77
CA ILE A 225 2.84 4.06 21.31
C ILE A 225 3.00 2.87 22.23
N SER A 226 1.90 2.38 22.79
CA SER A 226 1.93 1.28 23.75
C SER A 226 0.78 0.31 23.54
N ASP A 227 0.96 -0.86 24.11
CA ASP A 227 -0.06 -1.90 24.20
C ASP A 227 -0.65 -2.28 22.84
N VAL A 228 0.22 -2.30 21.82
CA VAL A 228 -0.20 -2.74 20.48
C VAL A 228 -0.34 -4.25 20.48
N ILE A 229 -1.53 -4.71 20.12
CA ILE A 229 -1.81 -6.13 19.97
C ILE A 229 -2.44 -6.35 18.60
N LYS A 230 -1.93 -7.33 17.86
CA LYS A 230 -2.52 -7.84 16.63
C LYS A 230 -2.90 -9.30 16.82
N ARG A 231 -4.14 -9.64 16.46
CA ARG A 231 -4.65 -11.02 16.44
C ARG A 231 -5.20 -11.28 15.06
N ASN A 232 -4.65 -12.28 14.40
CA ASN A 232 -5.06 -12.62 13.05
C ASN A 232 -5.31 -14.12 12.99
N THR A 233 -6.44 -14.50 12.42
CA THR A 233 -6.75 -15.90 12.16
C THR A 233 -7.38 -16.07 10.80
N GLY A 234 -7.20 -17.22 10.20
CA GLY A 234 -7.82 -17.50 8.91
C GLY A 234 -7.99 -18.98 8.65
N LEU A 235 -8.93 -19.23 7.78
CA LEU A 235 -9.31 -20.54 7.30
C LEU A 235 -9.31 -20.53 5.79
N THR A 236 -8.71 -21.54 5.16
CA THR A 236 -8.85 -21.83 3.74
C THR A 236 -9.40 -23.24 3.58
N TYR A 237 -10.33 -23.43 2.65
CA TYR A 237 -10.89 -24.73 2.36
C TYR A 237 -11.07 -24.91 0.85
N ARG A 238 -10.38 -25.91 0.28
CA ARG A 238 -10.54 -26.30 -1.11
C ARG A 238 -11.72 -27.25 -1.24
N ILE A 239 -12.86 -26.72 -1.70
CA ILE A 239 -14.09 -27.51 -1.93
C ILE A 239 -13.84 -28.53 -3.04
N ASN A 240 -13.19 -28.12 -4.12
CA ASN A 240 -12.73 -28.95 -5.22
C ASN A 240 -11.60 -28.23 -5.98
N PRO A 241 -10.95 -28.82 -7.01
CA PRO A 241 -9.85 -28.18 -7.74
C PRO A 241 -10.16 -26.83 -8.37
N ARG A 242 -11.46 -26.47 -8.54
CA ARG A 242 -11.91 -25.22 -9.16
C ARG A 242 -12.52 -24.23 -8.18
N MET A 243 -12.75 -24.64 -6.93
CA MET A 243 -13.48 -23.83 -5.96
C MET A 243 -12.81 -23.85 -4.60
N ASP A 244 -12.54 -22.68 -4.06
CA ASP A 244 -11.98 -22.49 -2.72
C ASP A 244 -12.79 -21.45 -1.92
N PHE A 245 -12.87 -21.69 -0.63
CA PHE A 245 -13.44 -20.79 0.38
C PHE A 245 -12.32 -20.25 1.26
N GLN A 246 -12.42 -18.98 1.64
CA GLN A 246 -11.48 -18.32 2.55
C GLN A 246 -12.22 -17.43 3.54
N LEU A 247 -11.76 -17.46 4.77
CA LEU A 247 -12.18 -16.57 5.85
C LEU A 247 -10.94 -16.04 6.57
N GLY A 248 -10.83 -14.73 6.67
CA GLY A 248 -9.80 -14.06 7.47
C GLY A 248 -10.43 -13.15 8.53
N TYR A 249 -9.91 -13.19 9.74
CA TYR A 249 -10.19 -12.25 10.82
C TYR A 249 -8.92 -11.52 11.21
N TYR A 250 -8.99 -10.21 11.26
CA TYR A 250 -7.88 -9.33 11.56
C TYR A 250 -8.29 -8.33 12.64
N GLU A 251 -7.55 -8.28 13.72
CA GLU A 251 -7.76 -7.36 14.83
C GLU A 251 -6.47 -6.62 15.16
N THR A 252 -6.57 -5.33 15.39
CA THR A 252 -5.46 -4.51 15.91
C THR A 252 -6.00 -3.55 16.94
N GLU A 253 -5.37 -3.52 18.10
CA GLU A 253 -5.63 -2.55 19.16
C GLU A 253 -4.33 -1.88 19.60
N GLY A 254 -4.42 -0.69 20.19
CA GLY A 254 -3.26 0.02 20.71
C GLY A 254 -3.59 1.36 21.32
N THR A 255 -2.58 1.94 21.95
CA THR A 255 -2.64 3.26 22.57
C THR A 255 -1.60 4.18 21.96
N TYR A 256 -2.03 5.39 21.64
CA TYR A 256 -1.20 6.49 21.17
C TYR A 256 -1.31 7.64 22.17
N ALA A 257 -0.18 8.15 22.64
CA ALA A 257 -0.13 9.29 23.53
C ALA A 257 0.90 10.31 23.06
N ARG A 258 0.62 11.60 23.27
CA ARG A 258 1.56 12.71 23.08
C ARG A 258 1.73 13.47 24.38
N THR A 259 2.99 13.75 24.72
CA THR A 259 3.38 14.46 25.94
C THR A 259 4.30 15.62 25.56
N PHE A 260 4.16 16.76 26.18
CA PHE A 260 5.03 17.91 25.94
C PHE A 260 6.43 17.65 26.50
N THR A 261 7.45 17.85 25.67
CA THR A 261 8.87 17.72 26.04
C THR A 261 9.58 19.08 26.10
N ALA A 262 9.05 20.08 25.42
CA ALA A 262 9.47 21.47 25.55
C ALA A 262 8.29 22.39 25.32
N VAL A 263 8.29 23.54 26.00
CA VAL A 263 7.26 24.59 25.89
C VAL A 263 7.99 25.92 25.87
N ASP A 264 7.64 26.80 24.93
CA ASP A 264 8.18 28.13 24.87
C ASP A 264 7.44 29.03 25.93
N PRO A 265 8.11 29.54 26.96
CA PRO A 265 7.46 30.34 27.99
C PRO A 265 6.82 31.64 27.44
N ALA A 266 7.40 32.21 26.37
CA ALA A 266 6.93 33.47 25.78
C ALA A 266 5.59 33.30 25.03
N HIS A 267 5.22 32.09 24.65
CA HIS A 267 4.02 31.76 23.88
C HIS A 267 3.10 30.77 24.60
N ASN A 268 3.33 30.53 25.89
CA ASN A 268 2.58 29.59 26.71
C ASN A 268 1.32 30.18 27.34
N PHE A 269 0.39 30.61 26.51
CA PHE A 269 -0.90 31.21 26.98
C PHE A 269 -1.83 30.23 27.70
N TYR A 270 -1.51 28.91 27.67
CA TYR A 270 -2.33 27.84 28.22
C TYR A 270 -1.74 27.21 29.49
N HIS A 271 -0.68 27.80 30.04
CA HIS A 271 0.02 27.27 31.22
C HIS A 271 0.38 25.79 31.12
N ILE A 272 0.91 25.38 29.95
CA ILE A 272 1.38 24.02 29.67
C ILE A 272 2.74 23.82 30.34
N HIS A 273 2.96 22.64 30.92
CA HIS A 273 4.24 22.25 31.49
C HIS A 273 4.85 21.08 30.71
N VAL A 274 6.16 20.98 30.75
CA VAL A 274 6.86 19.78 30.28
C VAL A 274 6.37 18.58 31.08
N GLY A 275 6.02 17.48 30.39
CA GLY A 275 5.38 16.32 30.99
C GLY A 275 3.86 16.30 30.91
N ASP A 276 3.22 17.43 30.59
CA ASP A 276 1.78 17.47 30.42
C ASP A 276 1.33 16.63 29.21
N PRO A 277 0.23 15.85 29.33
CA PRO A 277 -0.31 15.11 28.20
C PRO A 277 -0.99 16.07 27.21
N MET A 278 -0.60 16.02 25.94
CA MET A 278 -1.30 16.73 24.86
C MET A 278 -2.57 15.98 24.45
N ASN A 279 -2.44 14.69 24.19
CA ASN A 279 -3.57 13.81 23.92
C ASN A 279 -3.23 12.35 24.23
N ARG A 280 -4.26 11.55 24.44
CA ARG A 280 -4.17 10.10 24.56
C ARG A 280 -5.34 9.48 23.81
N ARG A 281 -5.08 8.45 23.01
CA ARG A 281 -6.08 7.75 22.19
C ARG A 281 -5.87 6.25 22.30
N THR A 282 -6.96 5.53 22.50
CA THR A 282 -7.01 4.08 22.27
C THR A 282 -7.78 3.81 21.00
N TYR A 283 -7.41 2.78 20.29
CA TYR A 283 -8.12 2.35 19.09
C TYR A 283 -8.18 0.83 19.00
N GLU A 284 -9.24 0.36 18.40
CA GLU A 284 -9.46 -1.03 18.03
C GLU A 284 -10.00 -1.09 16.61
N THR A 285 -9.43 -1.95 15.78
CA THR A 285 -9.97 -2.29 14.47
C THR A 285 -10.20 -3.79 14.39
N LYS A 286 -11.36 -4.18 13.87
CA LYS A 286 -11.71 -5.57 13.57
C LYS A 286 -12.16 -5.65 12.13
N GLN A 287 -11.66 -6.61 11.38
CA GLN A 287 -12.03 -6.82 9.98
C GLN A 287 -12.22 -8.31 9.70
N TYR A 288 -13.30 -8.64 9.02
CA TYR A 288 -13.58 -9.96 8.47
C TYR A 288 -13.53 -9.87 6.95
N ILE A 289 -12.82 -10.79 6.31
CA ILE A 289 -12.73 -10.93 4.87
C ILE A 289 -13.15 -12.35 4.54
N THR A 290 -14.24 -12.51 3.80
CA THR A 290 -14.80 -13.81 3.42
C THR A 290 -14.92 -13.88 1.90
N GLN A 291 -14.47 -14.97 1.30
CA GLN A 291 -14.44 -15.15 -0.14
C GLN A 291 -14.79 -16.59 -0.52
N LEU A 292 -15.57 -16.73 -1.60
CA LEU A 292 -15.75 -17.98 -2.31
C LEU A 292 -15.32 -17.75 -3.75
N ASN A 293 -14.27 -18.44 -4.17
CA ASN A 293 -13.65 -18.25 -5.48
C ASN A 293 -13.89 -19.51 -6.33
N TYR A 294 -14.32 -19.29 -7.56
CA TYR A 294 -14.43 -20.33 -8.60
C TYR A 294 -13.54 -19.95 -9.79
N HIS A 295 -12.82 -20.91 -10.35
CA HIS A 295 -12.07 -20.72 -11.58
C HIS A 295 -11.92 -22.02 -12.37
N ASP A 296 -12.10 -21.90 -13.66
CA ASP A 296 -11.70 -22.92 -14.64
C ASP A 296 -11.02 -22.25 -15.86
N HIS A 297 -10.91 -22.97 -16.96
CA HIS A 297 -10.26 -22.45 -18.18
C HIS A 297 -11.05 -21.33 -18.89
N VAL A 298 -12.34 -21.20 -18.60
CA VAL A 298 -13.28 -20.30 -19.27
C VAL A 298 -13.85 -19.27 -18.31
N TRP A 299 -14.23 -19.70 -17.10
CA TRP A 299 -14.95 -18.89 -16.14
C TRP A 299 -14.10 -18.57 -14.90
N LYS A 300 -14.23 -17.36 -14.41
CA LYS A 300 -13.87 -16.99 -13.04
C LYS A 300 -15.06 -16.33 -12.39
N ALA A 301 -15.34 -16.68 -11.16
CA ALA A 301 -16.38 -16.06 -10.35
C ALA A 301 -15.93 -15.94 -8.90
N ASN A 302 -16.12 -14.78 -8.32
CA ASN A 302 -15.80 -14.51 -6.93
C ASN A 302 -17.03 -13.97 -6.23
N LEU A 303 -17.35 -14.51 -5.07
CA LEU A 303 -18.31 -13.96 -4.13
C LEU A 303 -17.54 -13.51 -2.90
N PHE A 304 -17.76 -12.28 -2.45
CA PHE A 304 -17.06 -11.73 -1.30
C PHE A 304 -17.99 -11.03 -0.31
N PHE A 305 -17.62 -11.10 0.95
CA PHE A 305 -18.24 -10.36 2.05
C PHE A 305 -17.15 -9.87 2.98
N ASN A 306 -17.01 -8.54 3.08
CA ASN A 306 -16.04 -7.88 3.96
C ASN A 306 -16.81 -7.00 4.94
N THR A 307 -16.48 -7.09 6.22
CA THR A 307 -17.03 -6.18 7.22
C THR A 307 -15.98 -5.83 8.24
N GLY A 308 -15.99 -4.59 8.70
CA GLY A 308 -15.04 -4.14 9.70
C GLY A 308 -15.58 -3.03 10.58
N THR A 309 -15.03 -2.93 11.77
CA THR A 309 -15.32 -1.88 12.76
C THR A 309 -14.06 -1.14 13.13
N LEU A 310 -14.16 0.16 13.27
CA LEU A 310 -13.19 1.02 13.92
C LEU A 310 -13.84 1.59 15.17
N ASP A 311 -13.20 1.40 16.30
CA ASP A 311 -13.54 2.03 17.56
C ASP A 311 -12.31 2.80 18.04
N TYR A 312 -12.42 4.11 18.17
CA TYR A 312 -11.34 4.88 18.79
C TYR A 312 -11.91 5.91 19.76
N ALA A 313 -11.29 5.98 20.92
CA ALA A 313 -11.66 6.89 21.99
C ALA A 313 -10.43 7.62 22.50
N GLY A 314 -10.62 8.81 23.06
CA GLY A 314 -9.52 9.53 23.63
C GLY A 314 -9.89 10.81 24.35
N VAL A 315 -8.88 11.34 25.02
CA VAL A 315 -8.92 12.63 25.67
C VAL A 315 -7.91 13.53 24.97
N ALA A 316 -8.37 14.68 24.48
CA ALA A 316 -7.49 15.76 24.04
C ALA A 316 -7.55 16.87 25.08
N ARG A 317 -6.43 17.14 25.74
CA ARG A 317 -6.34 18.26 26.70
C ARG A 317 -6.31 19.61 26.01
N PHE A 318 -5.74 19.63 24.80
CA PHE A 318 -5.70 20.80 23.94
C PHE A 318 -6.25 20.42 22.57
N SER A 319 -7.29 21.13 22.16
CA SER A 319 -7.80 21.04 20.80
C SER A 319 -6.78 21.68 19.84
N ASP A 320 -6.56 21.05 18.69
CA ASP A 320 -5.88 21.70 17.56
C ASP A 320 -6.70 22.88 17.01
N ASN A 321 -7.95 23.03 17.50
CA ASN A 321 -8.81 24.16 17.18
C ASN A 321 -8.43 25.38 18.02
N PRO A 322 -7.98 26.46 17.37
CA PRO A 322 -7.59 27.70 18.03
C PRO A 322 -8.66 28.36 18.85
N PHE A 323 -9.89 28.09 18.60
CA PHE A 323 -11.04 28.72 19.21
C PHE A 323 -11.70 27.86 20.31
N SER A 324 -11.26 26.61 20.47
CA SER A 324 -11.76 25.73 21.51
C SER A 324 -11.00 25.99 22.83
N ARG A 325 -11.67 26.57 23.80
CA ARG A 325 -11.16 26.73 25.17
C ARG A 325 -11.32 25.49 26.04
N ARG A 326 -11.68 24.34 25.45
CA ARG A 326 -12.00 23.14 26.21
C ARG A 326 -10.73 22.37 26.55
N SER A 327 -10.42 22.29 27.80
CA SER A 327 -9.53 21.31 28.40
C SER A 327 -10.29 20.00 28.59
N ASN A 328 -9.68 18.84 28.25
CA ASN A 328 -10.22 17.48 28.42
C ASN A 328 -11.46 17.19 27.54
N GLU A 329 -11.39 17.48 26.25
CA GLU A 329 -12.41 17.03 25.32
C GLU A 329 -12.36 15.50 25.18
N LEU A 330 -13.40 14.83 25.67
CA LEU A 330 -13.62 13.42 25.42
C LEU A 330 -14.21 13.25 24.02
N TYR A 331 -13.56 12.47 23.19
CA TYR A 331 -14.11 12.07 21.91
C TYR A 331 -14.14 10.55 21.78
N HIS A 332 -15.16 10.04 21.13
CA HIS A 332 -15.32 8.63 20.85
C HIS A 332 -15.99 8.49 19.50
N THR A 333 -15.38 7.71 18.62
CA THR A 333 -15.90 7.42 17.28
C THR A 333 -15.95 5.93 17.07
N ARG A 334 -17.11 5.44 16.64
CA ARG A 334 -17.31 4.07 16.23
C ARG A 334 -17.89 4.04 14.82
N GLU A 335 -17.21 3.36 13.93
CA GLU A 335 -17.61 3.24 12.53
C GLU A 335 -17.64 1.78 12.11
N LYS A 336 -18.57 1.45 11.22
CA LYS A 336 -18.67 0.13 10.59
C LYS A 336 -18.74 0.30 9.09
N ASN A 337 -17.97 -0.48 8.37
CA ASN A 337 -18.08 -0.61 6.92
C ASN A 337 -18.37 -2.06 6.56
N THR A 338 -19.29 -2.27 5.63
CA THR A 338 -19.62 -3.60 5.11
C THR A 338 -19.71 -3.50 3.59
N THR A 339 -19.01 -4.39 2.90
CA THR A 339 -19.04 -4.48 1.45
C THR A 339 -19.21 -5.94 1.06
N TYR A 340 -20.15 -6.22 0.18
CA TYR A 340 -20.33 -7.55 -0.37
C TYR A 340 -20.67 -7.47 -1.85
N GLY A 341 -20.36 -8.52 -2.57
CA GLY A 341 -20.58 -8.51 -4.00
C GLY A 341 -20.17 -9.78 -4.70
N VAL A 342 -20.36 -9.75 -6.00
CA VAL A 342 -19.97 -10.81 -6.93
C VAL A 342 -19.26 -10.22 -8.13
N ASP A 343 -18.19 -10.87 -8.57
CA ASP A 343 -17.47 -10.62 -9.82
C ASP A 343 -17.51 -11.89 -10.65
N VAL A 344 -17.94 -11.79 -11.90
CA VAL A 344 -17.99 -12.93 -12.83
C VAL A 344 -17.39 -12.51 -14.15
N GLN A 345 -16.50 -13.31 -14.68
CA GLN A 345 -15.95 -13.14 -16.02
C GLN A 345 -15.90 -14.42 -16.81
N ARG A 346 -15.99 -14.27 -18.11
CA ARG A 346 -15.78 -15.33 -19.09
C ARG A 346 -14.69 -14.95 -20.09
N THR A 347 -13.84 -15.92 -20.40
CA THR A 347 -12.79 -15.80 -21.41
C THR A 347 -13.18 -16.62 -22.65
N TRP A 348 -13.16 -15.99 -23.81
CA TRP A 348 -13.40 -16.65 -25.09
C TRP A 348 -12.14 -16.59 -25.95
N LYS A 349 -11.70 -17.73 -26.41
CA LYS A 349 -10.75 -17.83 -27.54
C LYS A 349 -11.56 -17.77 -28.83
N ILE A 350 -11.73 -16.55 -29.40
CA ILE A 350 -12.51 -16.33 -30.61
C ILE A 350 -11.83 -17.02 -31.79
N HIS A 351 -10.50 -16.90 -31.84
CA HIS A 351 -9.68 -17.56 -32.82
C HIS A 351 -8.22 -17.63 -32.31
N PRO A 352 -7.28 -18.39 -32.95
CA PRO A 352 -5.91 -18.57 -32.41
C PRO A 352 -5.13 -17.27 -32.15
N ARG A 353 -5.57 -16.14 -32.74
CA ARG A 353 -4.94 -14.81 -32.58
C ARG A 353 -5.81 -13.80 -31.83
N ALA A 354 -7.02 -14.20 -31.38
CA ALA A 354 -7.94 -13.28 -30.71
C ALA A 354 -8.57 -13.89 -29.47
N THR A 355 -8.50 -13.18 -28.36
CA THR A 355 -9.11 -13.55 -27.08
C THR A 355 -9.96 -12.40 -26.58
N ALA A 356 -11.18 -12.69 -26.15
CA ALA A 356 -12.04 -11.74 -25.48
C ALA A 356 -12.24 -12.16 -24.01
N VAL A 357 -12.23 -11.19 -23.12
CA VAL A 357 -12.68 -11.32 -21.73
C VAL A 357 -13.85 -10.38 -21.54
N VAL A 358 -14.98 -10.89 -21.08
CA VAL A 358 -16.15 -10.08 -20.72
C VAL A 358 -16.57 -10.44 -19.32
N GLY A 359 -16.91 -9.45 -18.53
CA GLY A 359 -17.31 -9.69 -17.15
C GLY A 359 -18.22 -8.61 -16.61
N MET A 360 -18.80 -8.93 -15.47
CA MET A 360 -19.62 -8.02 -14.69
C MET A 360 -19.27 -8.14 -13.22
N ASP A 361 -19.41 -7.06 -12.52
CA ASP A 361 -19.34 -7.03 -11.04
C ASP A 361 -20.52 -6.27 -10.45
N LEU A 362 -20.98 -6.76 -9.32
CA LEU A 362 -22.06 -6.18 -8.53
C LEU A 362 -21.56 -6.06 -7.11
N GLY A 363 -21.59 -4.86 -6.55
CA GLY A 363 -21.15 -4.58 -5.19
C GLY A 363 -22.17 -3.75 -4.44
N HIS A 364 -22.32 -4.03 -3.16
CA HIS A 364 -23.10 -3.22 -2.23
C HIS A 364 -22.19 -2.77 -1.09
N GLU A 365 -22.16 -1.48 -0.84
CA GLU A 365 -21.37 -0.86 0.24
C GLU A 365 -22.29 -0.19 1.24
N ILE A 366 -22.03 -0.44 2.52
CA ILE A 366 -22.72 0.18 3.66
C ILE A 366 -21.66 0.79 4.56
N TYR A 367 -21.82 2.06 4.88
CA TYR A 367 -21.03 2.75 5.89
C TYR A 367 -21.95 3.26 7.00
N ALA A 368 -21.61 2.98 8.24
CA ALA A 368 -22.36 3.43 9.41
C ALA A 368 -21.45 4.11 10.43
N LYS A 369 -21.92 5.21 10.96
CA LYS A 369 -21.46 5.76 12.24
C LYS A 369 -22.39 5.26 13.31
N LEU A 370 -21.81 4.71 14.37
CA LEU A 370 -22.55 4.08 15.46
C LEU A 370 -22.53 4.96 16.70
N PRO A 371 -23.59 4.94 17.52
CA PRO A 371 -23.64 5.67 18.77
C PRO A 371 -22.49 5.29 19.72
N THR A 372 -22.01 6.26 20.47
CA THR A 372 -20.96 6.12 21.48
C THR A 372 -21.32 6.92 22.73
N PRO A 373 -20.64 6.73 23.86
CA PRO A 373 -20.85 7.60 25.02
C PRO A 373 -20.63 9.08 24.77
N ALA A 374 -19.84 9.45 23.75
CA ALA A 374 -19.55 10.84 23.40
C ALA A 374 -20.40 11.39 22.25
N SER A 375 -21.18 10.54 21.54
CA SER A 375 -21.98 10.95 20.40
C SER A 375 -23.17 10.04 20.22
N THR A 376 -24.37 10.62 20.05
CA THR A 376 -25.60 9.91 19.72
C THR A 376 -25.79 9.71 18.20
N GLU A 377 -24.79 10.07 17.40
CA GLU A 377 -24.84 9.95 15.93
C GLU A 377 -25.02 8.50 15.52
N ASP A 378 -26.11 8.18 14.81
CA ASP A 378 -26.42 6.87 14.20
C ASP A 378 -26.81 7.11 12.75
N ASN A 379 -25.80 7.24 11.89
CA ASN A 379 -25.99 7.53 10.48
C ASN A 379 -25.58 6.32 9.64
N ARG A 380 -26.42 5.96 8.67
CA ARG A 380 -26.14 4.90 7.71
C ARG A 380 -26.25 5.41 6.29
N TYR A 381 -25.30 5.04 5.48
CA TYR A 381 -25.22 5.34 4.05
C TYR A 381 -24.96 4.04 3.28
N ALA A 382 -25.61 3.88 2.15
CA ALA A 382 -25.45 2.70 1.32
C ALA A 382 -25.49 3.08 -0.16
N ARG A 383 -24.80 2.29 -0.99
CA ARG A 383 -24.82 2.42 -2.46
C ARG A 383 -24.59 1.07 -3.13
N ASN A 384 -25.07 0.96 -4.36
CA ASN A 384 -24.80 -0.16 -5.23
C ASN A 384 -23.81 0.28 -6.31
N ASN A 385 -22.83 -0.56 -6.60
CA ASN A 385 -21.89 -0.39 -7.70
C ASN A 385 -22.09 -1.54 -8.69
N TRP A 386 -22.29 -1.20 -9.96
CA TRP A 386 -22.50 -2.14 -11.06
C TRP A 386 -21.40 -1.88 -12.08
N GLY A 387 -20.77 -2.91 -12.56
CA GLY A 387 -19.77 -2.80 -13.60
C GLY A 387 -20.02 -3.82 -14.71
N LEU A 388 -19.92 -3.37 -15.94
CA LEU A 388 -19.84 -4.21 -17.11
C LEU A 388 -18.56 -3.89 -17.86
N PHE A 389 -17.72 -4.88 -18.12
CA PHE A 389 -16.45 -4.67 -18.81
C PHE A 389 -16.19 -5.71 -19.89
N GLY A 390 -15.42 -5.28 -20.89
CA GLY A 390 -14.90 -6.13 -21.95
C GLY A 390 -13.46 -5.78 -22.27
N GLN A 391 -12.67 -6.80 -22.57
CA GLN A 391 -11.32 -6.65 -23.06
C GLN A 391 -11.13 -7.54 -24.28
N TRP A 392 -10.57 -6.97 -25.36
CA TRP A 392 -10.21 -7.67 -26.57
C TRP A 392 -8.70 -7.67 -26.75
N GLU A 393 -8.12 -8.84 -26.89
CA GLU A 393 -6.72 -9.02 -27.26
C GLU A 393 -6.60 -9.57 -28.66
N GLN A 394 -5.82 -8.87 -29.50
CA GLN A 394 -5.56 -9.25 -30.89
C GLN A 394 -4.07 -9.38 -31.13
N ARG A 395 -3.61 -10.56 -31.49
CA ARG A 395 -2.29 -10.76 -32.10
C ARG A 395 -2.37 -10.48 -33.59
N PHE A 396 -1.76 -9.39 -34.03
CA PHE A 396 -1.71 -9.03 -35.46
C PHE A 396 -0.70 -9.90 -36.21
N ASP A 397 0.45 -10.15 -35.58
CA ASP A 397 1.52 -11.02 -36.09
C ASP A 397 2.30 -11.69 -34.92
N ALA A 398 3.47 -12.26 -35.19
CA ALA A 398 4.31 -12.92 -34.21
C ALA A 398 4.89 -11.95 -33.15
N LYS A 399 5.00 -10.67 -33.48
CA LYS A 399 5.62 -9.65 -32.63
C LYS A 399 4.62 -8.65 -32.04
N ASN A 400 3.51 -8.39 -32.70
CA ASN A 400 2.60 -7.30 -32.38
C ASN A 400 1.28 -7.81 -31.80
N THR A 401 0.92 -7.30 -30.62
CA THR A 401 -0.34 -7.57 -29.94
C THR A 401 -0.96 -6.26 -29.49
N GLY A 402 -2.24 -6.05 -29.82
CA GLY A 402 -3.07 -4.98 -29.27
C GLY A 402 -4.03 -5.52 -28.23
N ILE A 403 -4.26 -4.75 -27.16
CA ILE A 403 -5.25 -5.03 -26.11
C ILE A 403 -6.11 -3.80 -25.95
N PHE A 404 -7.41 -3.95 -26.10
CA PHE A 404 -8.39 -2.88 -26.01
C PHE A 404 -9.42 -3.23 -24.94
N GLY A 405 -9.73 -2.29 -24.07
CA GLY A 405 -10.66 -2.51 -22.99
C GLY A 405 -11.68 -1.38 -22.88
N LEU A 406 -12.89 -1.73 -22.47
CA LEU A 406 -13.98 -0.81 -22.20
C LEU A 406 -14.73 -1.28 -20.96
N ARG A 407 -15.10 -0.33 -20.10
CA ARG A 407 -15.93 -0.57 -18.93
C ARG A 407 -16.90 0.57 -18.71
N GLU A 408 -18.15 0.23 -18.47
CA GLU A 408 -19.13 1.13 -17.88
C GLU A 408 -19.38 0.76 -16.42
N THR A 409 -19.42 1.74 -15.55
CA THR A 409 -19.71 1.58 -14.14
C THR A 409 -20.83 2.51 -13.73
N TRP A 410 -21.83 1.99 -13.04
CA TRP A 410 -22.93 2.75 -12.44
C TRP A 410 -22.87 2.62 -10.93
N THR A 411 -22.99 3.74 -10.23
CA THR A 411 -23.17 3.82 -8.79
C THR A 411 -24.55 4.39 -8.52
N THR A 412 -25.42 3.63 -7.86
CA THR A 412 -26.81 3.98 -7.61
C THR A 412 -27.18 3.86 -6.14
N GLY A 413 -28.25 4.58 -5.74
CA GLY A 413 -28.74 4.55 -4.37
C GLY A 413 -27.81 5.24 -3.36
N ALA A 414 -26.90 6.07 -3.84
CA ALA A 414 -26.07 6.88 -2.97
C ALA A 414 -26.94 7.84 -2.15
N ALA A 415 -26.50 8.15 -0.93
CA ALA A 415 -27.20 9.11 -0.09
C ALA A 415 -27.39 10.44 -0.83
N ARG A 416 -28.56 11.07 -0.68
CA ARG A 416 -28.98 12.30 -1.36
C ARG A 416 -29.14 12.20 -2.89
N GLY A 417 -29.33 10.98 -3.44
CA GLY A 417 -29.64 10.77 -4.85
C GLY A 417 -28.49 11.12 -5.81
N GLN A 418 -27.25 11.05 -5.34
CA GLN A 418 -26.06 11.25 -6.19
C GLN A 418 -25.70 9.94 -6.89
N ASP A 419 -26.37 9.65 -7.98
CA ASP A 419 -26.02 8.55 -8.87
C ASP A 419 -24.92 9.01 -9.84
N TYR A 420 -23.97 8.10 -10.11
CA TYR A 420 -22.86 8.36 -11.03
C TYR A 420 -22.78 7.27 -12.09
N SER A 421 -22.36 7.67 -13.29
CA SER A 421 -21.90 6.73 -14.31
C SER A 421 -20.50 7.12 -14.78
N ASN A 422 -19.70 6.14 -15.14
CA ASN A 422 -18.35 6.38 -15.63
C ASN A 422 -17.95 5.34 -16.67
N LEU A 423 -17.68 5.84 -17.88
CA LEU A 423 -17.09 5.07 -18.97
C LEU A 423 -15.57 5.19 -18.88
N SER A 424 -14.87 4.04 -18.83
CA SER A 424 -13.42 3.96 -18.87
C SER A 424 -12.95 3.11 -20.05
N ALA A 425 -11.96 3.60 -20.77
CA ALA A 425 -11.37 2.90 -21.91
C ALA A 425 -9.86 2.67 -21.71
N SER A 426 -9.33 1.66 -22.37
CA SER A 426 -7.89 1.39 -22.44
C SER A 426 -7.48 0.92 -23.82
N ALA A 427 -6.26 1.32 -24.23
CA ALA A 427 -5.61 0.85 -25.44
C ALA A 427 -4.14 0.56 -25.13
N GLN A 428 -3.71 -0.65 -25.42
CA GLN A 428 -2.36 -1.12 -25.14
C GLN A 428 -1.78 -1.78 -26.38
N TRP A 429 -0.49 -1.59 -26.58
CA TRP A 429 0.26 -2.20 -27.66
C TRP A 429 1.54 -2.85 -27.12
N LEU A 430 1.77 -4.10 -27.46
CA LEU A 430 2.99 -4.84 -27.16
C LEU A 430 3.72 -5.18 -28.44
N HIS A 431 5.01 -4.82 -28.48
CA HIS A 431 5.93 -5.26 -29.54
C HIS A 431 7.02 -6.15 -28.96
N LYS A 432 7.06 -7.42 -29.37
CA LYS A 432 8.13 -8.35 -29.02
C LYS A 432 9.38 -8.06 -29.82
N LEU A 433 10.45 -7.69 -29.15
CA LEU A 433 11.77 -7.54 -29.77
C LEU A 433 12.36 -8.93 -30.04
N ASP A 434 12.26 -9.82 -29.05
CA ASP A 434 12.61 -11.24 -29.10
C ASP A 434 11.74 -12.07 -28.12
N ALA A 435 12.10 -13.33 -27.88
CA ALA A 435 11.37 -14.22 -26.97
C ALA A 435 11.43 -13.79 -25.48
N LYS A 436 12.40 -12.95 -25.12
CA LYS A 436 12.72 -12.54 -23.74
C LYS A 436 12.66 -11.03 -23.53
N SER A 437 12.30 -10.27 -24.56
CA SER A 437 12.21 -8.82 -24.50
C SER A 437 11.05 -8.24 -25.28
N SER A 438 10.48 -7.15 -24.76
CA SER A 438 9.37 -6.43 -25.37
C SER A 438 9.44 -4.94 -25.08
N ALA A 439 8.83 -4.15 -25.97
CA ALA A 439 8.48 -2.76 -25.74
C ALA A 439 6.96 -2.63 -25.79
N TYR A 440 6.42 -1.66 -25.07
CA TYR A 440 4.97 -1.46 -25.03
C TYR A 440 4.56 0.00 -24.92
N LEU A 441 3.32 0.27 -25.34
CA LEU A 441 2.57 1.50 -25.11
C LEU A 441 1.29 1.15 -24.36
N ASN A 442 0.92 1.99 -23.37
CA ASN A 442 -0.28 1.81 -22.55
C ASN A 442 -0.96 3.16 -22.33
N ILE A 443 -2.22 3.27 -22.71
CA ILE A 443 -3.07 4.43 -22.47
C ILE A 443 -4.33 3.94 -21.79
N THR A 444 -4.60 4.41 -20.57
CA THR A 444 -5.71 3.90 -19.75
C THR A 444 -6.42 5.03 -19.01
N GLN A 445 -7.74 5.00 -19.03
CA GLN A 445 -8.61 5.85 -18.22
C GLN A 445 -8.94 5.19 -16.89
N SER A 446 -9.26 6.02 -15.91
CA SER A 446 -9.56 5.58 -14.54
C SER A 446 -10.48 6.57 -13.81
N PHE A 447 -11.06 6.06 -12.70
CA PHE A 447 -11.84 6.91 -11.79
C PHE A 447 -11.77 6.40 -10.35
N VAL A 448 -12.08 7.28 -9.40
CA VAL A 448 -12.26 6.96 -7.98
C VAL A 448 -13.54 7.62 -7.48
N MET A 449 -14.39 6.83 -6.86
CA MET A 449 -15.61 7.33 -6.21
C MET A 449 -15.27 7.94 -4.84
N PRO A 450 -15.88 9.09 -4.46
CA PRO A 450 -15.78 9.59 -3.11
C PRO A 450 -16.29 8.57 -2.09
N THR A 451 -15.60 8.43 -0.96
CA THR A 451 -16.08 7.56 0.13
C THR A 451 -17.16 8.26 0.95
N PHE A 452 -18.03 7.48 1.59
CA PHE A 452 -19.04 8.03 2.49
C PHE A 452 -18.42 8.83 3.63
N SER A 453 -17.27 8.40 4.15
CA SER A 453 -16.55 9.13 5.19
C SER A 453 -16.06 10.50 4.70
N GLN A 454 -15.63 10.63 3.45
CA GLN A 454 -15.24 11.93 2.87
C GLN A 454 -16.44 12.86 2.69
N MET A 455 -17.56 12.33 2.21
CA MET A 455 -18.75 13.11 1.89
C MET A 455 -19.55 13.53 3.13
N TYR A 456 -19.72 12.65 4.11
CA TYR A 456 -20.75 12.82 5.14
C TYR A 456 -20.24 12.90 6.57
N THR A 457 -18.94 12.77 6.83
CA THR A 457 -18.42 13.03 8.16
C THR A 457 -18.49 14.52 8.47
N ASP A 458 -19.26 14.87 9.52
CA ASP A 458 -19.33 16.22 10.07
C ASP A 458 -19.11 16.15 11.58
N ASN A 459 -18.00 16.69 12.06
CA ASN A 459 -17.62 16.67 13.46
C ASN A 459 -16.65 17.82 13.76
N GLY A 460 -16.15 17.92 14.98
CA GLY A 460 -15.22 18.97 15.38
C GLY A 460 -13.92 19.06 14.57
N ARG A 461 -13.58 18.01 13.78
CA ARG A 461 -12.35 17.94 12.98
C ARG A 461 -12.55 17.95 11.48
N GLN A 462 -13.61 17.34 10.99
CA GLN A 462 -13.93 17.25 9.58
C GLN A 462 -15.30 17.87 9.31
N LYS A 463 -15.41 18.65 8.25
CA LYS A 463 -16.66 19.15 7.71
C LYS A 463 -17.12 18.31 6.55
N ALA A 464 -18.41 18.01 6.47
CA ALA A 464 -19.02 17.28 5.38
C ALA A 464 -18.76 17.96 4.03
N ALA A 465 -18.57 17.14 2.98
CA ALA A 465 -18.37 17.56 1.60
C ALA A 465 -19.25 16.73 0.65
N PRO A 466 -20.59 16.88 0.71
CA PRO A 466 -21.51 16.03 -0.03
C PRO A 466 -21.44 16.22 -1.55
N ASP A 467 -20.87 17.33 -2.02
CA ASP A 467 -20.79 17.69 -3.44
C ASP A 467 -19.50 17.23 -4.11
N LEU A 468 -18.72 16.35 -3.44
CA LEU A 468 -17.52 15.77 -4.03
C LEU A 468 -17.85 15.02 -5.32
N ARG A 469 -17.08 15.32 -6.37
CA ARG A 469 -17.15 14.63 -7.66
C ARG A 469 -16.19 13.44 -7.69
N PRO A 470 -16.50 12.38 -8.46
CA PRO A 470 -15.54 11.32 -8.73
C PRO A 470 -14.27 11.87 -9.40
N GLN A 471 -13.15 11.45 -8.92
CA GLN A 471 -11.84 11.72 -9.49
C GLN A 471 -11.70 10.91 -10.78
N LYS A 472 -11.16 11.53 -11.86
CA LYS A 472 -10.93 10.89 -13.16
C LYS A 472 -9.48 11.04 -13.56
N GLY A 473 -8.88 9.97 -14.09
CA GLY A 473 -7.49 9.98 -14.50
C GLY A 473 -7.28 9.40 -15.89
N ILE A 474 -6.21 9.86 -16.55
CA ILE A 474 -5.63 9.24 -17.75
C ILE A 474 -4.17 8.98 -17.47
N ASN A 475 -3.73 7.76 -17.75
CA ASN A 475 -2.35 7.33 -17.65
C ASN A 475 -1.81 7.04 -19.06
N TYR A 476 -0.64 7.57 -19.37
CA TYR A 476 0.15 7.30 -20.56
C TYR A 476 1.46 6.66 -20.14
N GLU A 477 1.83 5.55 -20.75
CA GLU A 477 3.05 4.83 -20.41
C GLU A 477 3.71 4.21 -21.63
N ILE A 478 5.02 4.38 -21.75
CA ILE A 478 5.87 3.66 -22.70
C ILE A 478 6.89 2.91 -21.88
N GLY A 479 7.06 1.62 -22.15
CA GLY A 479 8.01 0.81 -21.38
C GLY A 479 8.73 -0.24 -22.21
N TRP A 480 9.73 -0.81 -21.55
CA TRP A 480 10.56 -1.88 -22.06
C TRP A 480 10.86 -2.89 -20.96
N LYS A 481 10.88 -4.17 -21.33
CA LYS A 481 11.19 -5.29 -20.43
C LYS A 481 12.14 -6.26 -21.12
N LYS A 482 13.07 -6.82 -20.34
CA LYS A 482 14.00 -7.86 -20.81
C LYS A 482 14.40 -8.78 -19.69
N THR A 483 14.35 -10.10 -19.95
CA THR A 483 14.88 -11.14 -19.05
C THR A 483 15.98 -11.89 -19.76
N HIS A 484 17.22 -11.85 -19.24
CA HIS A 484 18.36 -12.53 -19.84
C HIS A 484 19.53 -12.67 -18.84
N GLY A 485 20.15 -13.85 -18.81
CA GLY A 485 21.41 -14.07 -18.06
C GLY A 485 21.30 -13.82 -16.56
N GLY A 486 20.16 -14.19 -15.94
CA GLY A 486 19.93 -13.95 -14.52
C GLY A 486 19.45 -12.53 -14.16
N HIS A 487 19.18 -11.70 -15.16
CA HIS A 487 18.66 -10.34 -15.01
C HIS A 487 17.20 -10.23 -15.47
N ALA A 488 16.45 -9.34 -14.81
CA ALA A 488 15.10 -8.91 -15.22
C ALA A 488 15.01 -7.39 -15.19
N TRP A 489 15.41 -6.77 -16.32
CA TRP A 489 15.37 -5.29 -16.49
C TRP A 489 13.98 -4.81 -16.86
N LYS A 490 13.60 -3.68 -16.29
CA LYS A 490 12.38 -2.96 -16.63
C LYS A 490 12.67 -1.46 -16.69
N ALA A 491 12.07 -0.80 -17.69
CA ALA A 491 12.10 0.64 -17.82
C ALA A 491 10.71 1.13 -18.24
N ALA A 492 10.24 2.23 -17.65
CA ALA A 492 8.99 2.88 -18.02
C ALA A 492 9.10 4.40 -17.93
N LEU A 493 8.59 5.09 -18.93
CA LEU A 493 8.28 6.52 -18.92
C LEU A 493 6.78 6.64 -18.77
N PHE A 494 6.31 7.42 -17.79
CA PHE A 494 4.88 7.60 -17.53
C PHE A 494 4.47 9.06 -17.38
N HIS A 495 3.22 9.32 -17.72
CA HIS A 495 2.53 10.57 -17.43
C HIS A 495 1.12 10.29 -16.93
N MET A 496 0.73 10.95 -15.86
CA MET A 496 -0.58 10.85 -15.24
C MET A 496 -1.21 12.25 -15.18
N ASP A 497 -2.43 12.38 -15.69
CA ASP A 497 -3.31 13.51 -15.46
C ASP A 497 -4.56 13.06 -14.71
N VAL A 498 -4.83 13.70 -13.57
CA VAL A 498 -6.00 13.40 -12.75
C VAL A 498 -6.77 14.67 -12.48
N THR A 499 -8.00 14.71 -12.96
CA THR A 499 -8.95 15.77 -12.67
C THR A 499 -9.83 15.40 -11.48
N ASP A 500 -10.25 16.41 -10.74
CA ASP A 500 -11.10 16.24 -9.56
C ASP A 500 -10.48 15.31 -8.49
N ASN A 501 -9.15 15.26 -8.38
CA ASN A 501 -8.46 14.51 -7.32
C ASN A 501 -8.98 14.91 -5.94
N ILE A 502 -9.38 13.93 -5.13
CA ILE A 502 -9.99 14.17 -3.83
C ILE A 502 -8.90 14.36 -2.77
N SER A 503 -8.77 15.56 -2.25
CA SER A 503 -7.80 15.90 -1.23
C SER A 503 -8.43 16.62 -0.03
N ALA A 504 -7.76 16.56 1.13
CA ALA A 504 -8.22 17.22 2.36
C ALA A 504 -7.57 18.60 2.49
N SER A 505 -8.39 19.64 2.64
CA SER A 505 -7.97 21.03 2.86
C SER A 505 -8.38 21.51 4.24
N LEU A 506 -7.52 22.28 4.92
CA LEU A 506 -7.82 22.87 6.22
C LEU A 506 -8.57 24.18 6.04
N LEU A 507 -9.77 24.27 6.61
CA LEU A 507 -10.60 25.48 6.63
C LEU A 507 -10.08 26.52 7.62
N SER A 508 -10.59 27.76 7.51
CA SER A 508 -10.31 28.83 8.49
C SER A 508 -10.81 28.49 9.90
N THR A 509 -11.81 27.62 10.00
CA THR A 509 -12.36 27.12 11.25
C THR A 509 -11.45 26.12 11.98
N GLY A 510 -10.38 25.64 11.32
CA GLY A 510 -9.51 24.57 11.85
C GLY A 510 -10.01 23.16 11.57
N GLN A 511 -11.14 23.01 10.89
CA GLN A 511 -11.65 21.72 10.44
C GLN A 511 -11.05 21.35 9.07
N TYR A 512 -10.93 20.07 8.77
CA TYR A 512 -10.63 19.59 7.43
C TYR A 512 -11.92 19.46 6.61
N GLN A 513 -11.84 19.74 5.34
CA GLN A 513 -12.89 19.44 4.36
C GLN A 513 -12.24 18.82 3.12
N TYR A 514 -12.86 17.78 2.57
CA TYR A 514 -12.42 17.22 1.30
C TYR A 514 -12.89 18.10 0.14
N THR A 515 -12.02 18.28 -0.84
CA THR A 515 -12.23 19.10 -2.04
C THR A 515 -11.71 18.37 -3.27
N ASN A 516 -12.19 18.76 -4.44
CA ASN A 516 -11.65 18.30 -5.72
C ASN A 516 -10.55 19.26 -6.19
N GLU A 517 -9.38 18.72 -6.53
CA GLU A 517 -8.21 19.44 -7.07
C GLU A 517 -7.71 18.68 -8.31
N ASP A 518 -6.81 19.28 -9.10
CA ASP A 518 -6.15 18.55 -10.18
C ASP A 518 -4.79 18.03 -9.72
N PHE A 519 -4.39 16.85 -10.21
CA PHE A 519 -3.08 16.27 -9.98
C PHE A 519 -2.45 15.86 -11.30
N ARG A 520 -1.13 16.00 -11.40
CA ARG A 520 -0.34 15.44 -12.51
C ARG A 520 0.99 14.92 -12.03
N ASN A 521 1.51 13.94 -12.75
CA ASN A 521 2.85 13.43 -12.49
C ASN A 521 3.49 12.90 -13.77
N THR A 522 4.74 13.26 -14.03
CA THR A 522 5.57 12.69 -15.08
C THR A 522 6.81 12.11 -14.47
N GLY A 523 7.21 10.93 -14.90
CA GLY A 523 8.38 10.28 -14.33
C GLY A 523 8.93 9.14 -15.18
N ILE A 524 10.10 8.68 -14.75
CA ILE A 524 10.78 7.50 -15.28
C ILE A 524 11.02 6.50 -14.15
N GLU A 525 10.80 5.24 -14.44
CA GLU A 525 11.07 4.10 -13.56
C GLU A 525 12.08 3.17 -14.23
N LEU A 526 13.09 2.77 -13.48
CA LEU A 526 14.10 1.79 -13.90
C LEU A 526 14.25 0.76 -12.79
N SER A 527 14.32 -0.51 -13.12
CA SER A 527 14.62 -1.56 -12.13
C SER A 527 15.33 -2.75 -12.76
N ASP A 528 16.06 -3.48 -11.92
CA ASP A 528 16.64 -4.76 -12.25
C ASP A 528 16.58 -5.70 -11.04
N ARG A 529 16.34 -6.97 -11.32
CA ARG A 529 16.49 -8.08 -10.39
C ARG A 529 17.54 -9.02 -10.95
N ILE A 530 18.52 -9.35 -10.12
CA ILE A 530 19.68 -10.12 -10.51
C ILE A 530 19.78 -11.33 -9.60
N GLN A 531 19.82 -12.51 -10.19
CA GLN A 531 20.13 -13.74 -9.51
C GLN A 531 21.52 -14.22 -9.91
N ALA A 532 22.49 -14.07 -9.02
CA ALA A 532 23.85 -14.48 -9.26
C ALA A 532 24.07 -15.96 -8.87
N LYS A 533 25.00 -16.63 -9.55
CA LYS A 533 25.28 -18.07 -9.36
C LYS A 533 25.95 -18.42 -8.02
N ASN A 534 26.48 -17.44 -7.31
CA ASN A 534 27.24 -17.63 -6.06
C ASN A 534 26.40 -17.54 -4.78
N GLY A 535 25.06 -17.64 -4.91
CA GLY A 535 24.10 -17.54 -3.79
C GLY A 535 23.67 -16.11 -3.50
N PHE A 536 24.19 -15.09 -4.20
CA PHE A 536 23.71 -13.74 -4.10
C PHE A 536 22.52 -13.46 -5.02
N SER A 537 21.62 -12.62 -4.55
CA SER A 537 20.58 -11.99 -5.35
C SER A 537 20.57 -10.50 -5.05
N TYR A 538 20.34 -9.70 -6.07
CA TYR A 538 20.31 -8.23 -5.97
C TYR A 538 19.01 -7.73 -6.58
N ARG A 539 18.45 -6.69 -6.01
CA ARG A 539 17.35 -5.92 -6.60
C ARG A 539 17.61 -4.45 -6.41
N TRP A 540 17.25 -3.67 -7.40
CA TRP A 540 17.27 -2.22 -7.28
C TRP A 540 16.18 -1.61 -8.14
N GLY A 541 15.68 -0.45 -7.71
CA GLY A 541 14.72 0.36 -8.43
C GLY A 541 14.99 1.84 -8.22
N VAL A 542 14.76 2.61 -9.27
CA VAL A 542 14.87 4.07 -9.29
C VAL A 542 13.60 4.62 -9.90
N THR A 543 12.93 5.52 -9.18
CA THR A 543 11.83 6.31 -9.71
C THR A 543 12.18 7.79 -9.60
N LEU A 544 12.26 8.46 -10.73
CA LEU A 544 12.40 9.91 -10.83
C LEU A 544 11.09 10.48 -11.35
N GLN A 545 10.48 11.40 -10.61
CA GLN A 545 9.12 11.87 -10.90
C GLN A 545 8.91 13.32 -10.47
N ASP A 546 7.86 13.98 -10.94
CA ASP A 546 7.47 15.33 -10.54
C ASP A 546 5.97 15.43 -10.22
N PRO A 547 5.52 14.82 -9.10
CA PRO A 547 4.12 14.84 -8.69
C PRO A 547 3.70 16.23 -8.22
N GLN A 548 2.63 16.75 -8.81
CA GLN A 548 2.12 18.10 -8.55
C GLN A 548 0.61 18.07 -8.35
N VAL A 549 0.12 18.95 -7.47
CA VAL A 549 -1.30 19.28 -7.31
C VAL A 549 -1.53 20.71 -7.74
N LYS A 550 -2.69 20.98 -8.32
CA LYS A 550 -3.12 22.35 -8.63
C LYS A 550 -3.71 22.92 -7.34
N SER A 551 -2.99 23.87 -6.78
CA SER A 551 -3.36 24.41 -5.47
C SER A 551 -4.69 25.18 -5.54
N THR A 552 -5.58 24.89 -4.60
CA THR A 552 -6.78 25.69 -4.31
C THR A 552 -6.45 26.96 -3.52
N LYS A 553 -5.20 27.10 -3.05
CA LYS A 553 -4.73 28.26 -2.34
C LYS A 553 -4.65 29.47 -3.28
N LYS A 554 -5.05 30.63 -2.78
CA LYS A 554 -5.07 31.87 -3.54
C LYS A 554 -3.67 32.21 -4.10
N ASN A 555 -3.61 32.45 -5.41
CA ASN A 555 -2.40 32.82 -6.16
C ASN A 555 -1.29 31.76 -6.26
N LEU A 556 -1.57 30.52 -5.91
CA LEU A 556 -0.66 29.40 -6.14
C LEU A 556 -1.18 28.58 -7.35
N GLY A 557 -0.29 28.23 -8.25
CA GLY A 557 -0.59 27.37 -9.39
C GLY A 557 -0.34 25.90 -9.03
N TRP A 558 0.45 25.21 -9.81
CA TRP A 558 0.89 23.85 -9.53
C TRP A 558 1.97 23.84 -8.46
N GLU A 559 1.76 23.03 -7.42
CA GLU A 559 2.69 22.82 -6.31
C GLU A 559 3.16 21.36 -6.28
N ARG A 560 4.39 21.14 -5.90
CA ARG A 560 4.90 19.78 -5.61
C ARG A 560 4.11 19.17 -4.45
N SER A 561 3.78 17.87 -4.56
CA SER A 561 2.94 17.19 -3.58
C SER A 561 3.59 15.96 -2.92
N PHE A 562 4.71 15.49 -3.47
CA PHE A 562 5.37 14.26 -3.01
C PHE A 562 6.89 14.31 -3.25
N GLY A 563 7.62 13.24 -2.89
CA GLY A 563 9.04 13.07 -3.17
C GLY A 563 9.30 12.81 -4.66
N ARG A 564 10.37 13.41 -5.19
CA ARG A 564 10.77 13.28 -6.60
C ARG A 564 11.68 12.10 -6.88
N VAL A 565 12.47 11.68 -5.89
CA VAL A 565 13.47 10.63 -6.04
C VAL A 565 13.14 9.50 -5.08
N GLN A 566 12.80 8.35 -5.61
CA GLN A 566 12.64 7.12 -4.84
C GLN A 566 13.68 6.11 -5.30
N LEU A 567 14.42 5.55 -4.33
CA LEU A 567 15.37 4.48 -4.56
C LEU A 567 14.98 3.29 -3.68
N THR A 568 14.93 2.12 -4.26
CA THR A 568 14.75 0.86 -3.55
C THR A 568 15.94 -0.05 -3.85
N GLY A 569 16.36 -0.84 -2.88
CA GLY A 569 17.48 -1.75 -3.08
C GLY A 569 17.44 -2.91 -2.08
N GLY A 570 18.04 -4.02 -2.47
CA GLY A 570 18.22 -5.16 -1.60
C GLY A 570 19.30 -6.11 -2.08
N ILE A 571 19.99 -6.69 -1.12
CA ILE A 571 20.99 -7.73 -1.32
C ILE A 571 20.57 -8.92 -0.48
N SER A 572 20.45 -10.08 -1.11
CA SER A 572 20.20 -11.34 -0.42
C SER A 572 21.34 -12.31 -0.67
N TYR A 573 21.66 -13.09 0.33
CA TYR A 573 22.66 -14.15 0.26
C TYR A 573 22.10 -15.42 0.84
N GLN A 574 22.20 -16.51 0.10
CA GLN A 574 21.77 -17.85 0.51
C GLN A 574 22.88 -18.86 0.27
N ARG A 575 23.33 -19.51 1.33
CA ARG A 575 24.33 -20.59 1.25
C ARG A 575 24.16 -21.57 2.38
N GLY A 576 23.96 -22.86 2.01
CA GLY A 576 23.75 -23.93 2.98
C GLY A 576 22.56 -23.63 3.88
N LYS A 577 22.78 -23.57 5.17
CA LYS A 577 21.76 -23.33 6.21
C LYS A 577 21.47 -21.84 6.49
N TRP A 578 22.13 -20.94 5.82
CA TRP A 578 22.04 -19.50 6.06
C TRP A 578 21.37 -18.78 4.90
N THR A 579 20.45 -17.89 5.25
CA THR A 579 19.85 -16.91 4.33
C THR A 579 19.89 -15.55 5.01
N SER A 580 20.32 -14.51 4.31
CA SER A 580 20.34 -13.14 4.81
C SER A 580 19.85 -12.18 3.73
N ASP A 581 19.06 -11.18 4.10
CA ASP A 581 18.54 -10.11 3.22
C ASP A 581 18.71 -8.76 3.91
N LEU A 582 19.35 -7.83 3.24
CA LEU A 582 19.40 -6.43 3.63
C LEU A 582 18.67 -5.61 2.58
N SER A 583 17.68 -4.86 2.98
CA SER A 583 16.87 -4.03 2.09
C SER A 583 16.77 -2.59 2.58
N ALA A 584 16.64 -1.67 1.62
CA ALA A 584 16.51 -0.25 1.87
C ALA A 584 15.48 0.39 0.92
N SER A 585 14.75 1.39 1.42
CA SER A 585 13.87 2.26 0.65
C SER A 585 14.16 3.71 1.05
N TYR A 586 14.48 4.53 0.05
CA TYR A 586 14.88 5.93 0.23
C TYR A 586 13.97 6.82 -0.59
N LEU A 587 13.40 7.86 0.04
CA LEU A 587 12.60 8.87 -0.62
C LEU A 587 13.18 10.25 -0.35
N ALA A 588 13.55 10.97 -1.40
CA ALA A 588 14.19 12.27 -1.35
C ALA A 588 13.43 13.34 -2.17
N GLU A 589 13.93 14.57 -2.09
CA GLU A 589 13.29 15.77 -2.67
C GLU A 589 11.81 15.85 -2.27
N ARG A 590 11.56 15.60 -1.00
CA ARG A 590 10.23 15.58 -0.40
C ARG A 590 9.78 16.99 -0.08
N VAL A 591 8.46 17.16 -0.04
CA VAL A 591 7.83 18.41 0.40
C VAL A 591 6.78 18.12 1.48
N GLN A 592 6.61 19.09 2.37
CA GLN A 592 5.41 19.24 3.19
C GLN A 592 4.44 20.15 2.45
N LEU A 593 3.18 19.75 2.37
CA LEU A 593 2.12 20.49 1.70
C LEU A 593 1.11 21.05 2.73
N PRO A 594 1.42 22.16 3.40
CA PRO A 594 0.52 22.74 4.38
C PRO A 594 -0.70 23.39 3.70
N SER A 595 -1.86 23.34 4.34
CA SER A 595 -3.13 23.80 3.76
C SER A 595 -3.19 25.29 3.44
N LYS A 596 -2.38 26.13 4.08
CA LYS A 596 -2.47 27.61 3.97
C LYS A 596 -1.21 28.29 3.48
N LYS A 597 -0.11 27.56 3.33
CA LYS A 597 1.20 28.08 2.92
C LYS A 597 1.68 27.31 1.70
N PRO A 598 2.60 27.86 0.90
CA PRO A 598 3.26 27.12 -0.17
C PRO A 598 3.94 25.85 0.36
N ALA A 599 4.05 24.84 -0.50
CA ALA A 599 4.84 23.65 -0.19
C ALA A 599 6.30 24.02 0.11
N TYR A 600 6.88 23.39 1.11
CA TYR A 600 8.28 23.59 1.47
C TYR A 600 9.03 22.26 1.52
N GLU A 601 10.33 22.29 1.28
CA GLU A 601 11.16 21.09 1.28
C GLU A 601 11.30 20.49 2.68
N THR A 602 11.30 19.16 2.73
CA THR A 602 11.53 18.39 3.95
C THR A 602 12.65 17.37 3.74
N LYS A 603 13.20 16.88 4.85
CA LYS A 603 14.31 15.92 4.82
C LYS A 603 13.89 14.59 4.15
N PRO A 604 14.83 13.93 3.45
CA PRO A 604 14.57 12.57 2.97
C PRO A 604 14.42 11.59 4.13
N TYR A 605 13.75 10.46 3.87
CA TYR A 605 13.77 9.32 4.79
C TYR A 605 14.44 8.10 4.16
N LEU A 606 15.02 7.27 5.00
CA LEU A 606 15.61 5.99 4.65
C LEU A 606 15.07 4.91 5.58
N LEU A 607 14.35 3.95 5.02
CA LEU A 607 13.89 2.76 5.72
C LEU A 607 14.85 1.61 5.42
N THR A 608 15.33 0.92 6.46
CA THR A 608 16.25 -0.21 6.31
C THR A 608 15.75 -1.40 7.11
N THR A 609 15.85 -2.59 6.53
CA THR A 609 15.52 -3.86 7.20
C THR A 609 16.61 -4.87 6.91
N TRP A 610 17.10 -5.54 7.95
CA TRP A 610 17.97 -6.70 7.83
C TRP A 610 17.28 -7.92 8.42
N ASN A 611 17.25 -8.99 7.65
CA ASN A 611 16.72 -10.28 8.06
C ASN A 611 17.79 -11.35 7.84
N THR A 612 18.00 -12.20 8.84
CA THR A 612 18.88 -13.36 8.70
C THR A 612 18.21 -14.59 9.30
N VAL A 613 18.36 -15.71 8.63
CA VAL A 613 17.73 -16.99 8.95
C VAL A 613 18.81 -18.06 8.99
N TYR A 614 18.78 -18.83 10.04
CA TYR A 614 19.55 -20.06 10.18
C TYR A 614 18.60 -21.25 10.29
N ALA A 615 18.65 -22.17 9.32
CA ALA A 615 17.88 -23.41 9.28
C ALA A 615 18.80 -24.59 9.61
N PRO A 616 18.91 -25.01 10.88
CA PRO A 616 19.79 -26.10 11.29
C PRO A 616 19.41 -27.45 10.66
N ASP A 617 18.14 -27.65 10.38
CA ASP A 617 17.53 -28.79 9.71
C ASP A 617 16.31 -28.36 8.88
N GLU A 618 15.59 -29.30 8.28
CA GLU A 618 14.42 -29.04 7.40
C GLU A 618 13.19 -28.55 8.20
N ASN A 619 13.14 -28.82 9.48
CA ASN A 619 11.99 -28.52 10.34
C ASN A 619 12.18 -27.25 11.19
N SER A 620 13.42 -26.84 11.44
CA SER A 620 13.74 -25.78 12.38
C SER A 620 14.27 -24.54 11.68
N GLU A 621 13.80 -23.37 12.10
CA GLU A 621 14.27 -22.08 11.61
C GLU A 621 14.46 -21.10 12.77
N ILE A 622 15.64 -20.48 12.86
CA ILE A 622 15.94 -19.37 13.76
C ILE A 622 16.08 -18.12 12.90
N ARG A 623 15.30 -17.10 13.20
CA ARG A 623 15.27 -15.84 12.44
C ARG A 623 15.57 -14.65 13.34
N LEU A 624 16.46 -13.79 12.89
CA LEU A 624 16.66 -12.45 13.43
C LEU A 624 16.24 -11.43 12.38
N ARG A 625 15.23 -10.62 12.70
CA ARG A 625 14.83 -9.46 11.92
C ARG A 625 15.20 -8.19 12.68
N ILE A 626 15.75 -7.21 11.97
CA ILE A 626 16.06 -5.87 12.48
C ILE A 626 15.44 -4.85 11.53
N ASP A 627 14.55 -4.01 12.04
CA ASP A 627 14.01 -2.87 11.32
C ASP A 627 14.70 -1.58 11.78
N ASN A 628 14.83 -0.63 10.86
CA ASN A 628 15.57 0.60 11.06
C ASN A 628 17.01 0.33 11.58
N VAL A 629 17.76 -0.44 10.82
CA VAL A 629 19.12 -0.90 11.15
C VAL A 629 20.07 0.25 11.52
N LEU A 630 19.83 1.43 10.95
CA LEU A 630 20.65 2.62 11.17
C LEU A 630 20.14 3.54 12.29
N ASP A 631 19.09 3.12 12.99
CA ASP A 631 18.43 3.89 14.07
C ASP A 631 18.12 5.35 13.69
N ARG A 632 17.58 5.55 12.47
CA ARG A 632 17.30 6.89 11.94
C ARG A 632 15.99 7.44 12.49
N HIS A 633 15.97 8.72 12.72
CA HIS A 633 14.82 9.51 13.13
C HIS A 633 14.32 10.37 11.95
N ASP A 634 13.66 9.74 11.00
CA ASP A 634 13.18 10.41 9.78
C ASP A 634 11.66 10.61 9.83
N SER A 635 11.20 11.83 9.50
CA SER A 635 9.77 12.07 9.28
C SER A 635 9.32 11.35 8.01
N THR A 636 8.24 10.59 8.08
CA THR A 636 7.67 9.85 6.95
C THR A 636 6.45 10.52 6.33
N SER A 637 5.89 11.54 6.98
CA SER A 637 4.65 12.19 6.50
C SER A 637 4.91 13.29 5.47
N HIS A 638 3.90 13.55 4.64
CA HIS A 638 3.84 14.68 3.69
C HIS A 638 2.75 15.69 4.05
N ALA A 639 2.04 15.45 5.17
CA ALA A 639 1.03 16.35 5.71
C ALA A 639 1.58 17.09 6.94
N GLY A 640 0.90 18.15 7.38
CA GLY A 640 1.33 18.96 8.51
C GLY A 640 1.40 18.27 9.88
N ALA A 641 1.02 16.98 9.96
CA ALA A 641 1.25 16.14 11.13
C ALA A 641 2.54 15.34 10.90
N GLU A 642 3.46 15.43 11.84
CA GLU A 642 4.74 14.76 11.74
C GLU A 642 4.68 13.37 12.34
N TYR A 643 4.96 12.37 11.50
CA TYR A 643 5.10 10.98 11.87
C TYR A 643 6.50 10.52 11.50
N TYR A 644 7.13 9.80 12.40
CA TYR A 644 8.54 9.42 12.28
C TYR A 644 8.68 7.92 12.09
N THR A 645 9.83 7.52 11.55
CA THR A 645 10.26 6.12 11.52
C THR A 645 10.24 5.54 12.93
N ALA A 646 9.84 4.28 13.05
CA ALA A 646 10.05 3.53 14.29
C ALA A 646 11.55 3.52 14.63
N PRO A 647 11.94 3.60 15.90
CA PRO A 647 13.32 3.44 16.31
C PRO A 647 13.83 2.03 15.97
N PHE A 648 15.14 1.81 16.08
CA PHE A 648 15.74 0.49 15.94
C PHE A 648 14.92 -0.57 16.67
N ASN A 649 14.51 -1.61 15.93
CA ASN A 649 13.66 -2.68 16.45
C ASN A 649 14.20 -4.03 16.00
N PHE A 650 14.23 -5.01 16.90
CA PHE A 650 14.60 -6.38 16.53
C PHE A 650 13.56 -7.39 17.06
N LEU A 651 13.44 -8.47 16.30
CA LEU A 651 12.68 -9.68 16.66
C LEU A 651 13.54 -10.90 16.39
N LEU A 652 13.80 -11.68 17.44
CA LEU A 652 14.38 -13.03 17.35
C LEU A 652 13.24 -14.03 17.45
N SER A 653 13.12 -14.92 16.48
CA SER A 653 12.05 -15.93 16.45
C SER A 653 12.59 -17.31 16.12
N TYR A 654 11.87 -18.32 16.59
CA TYR A 654 12.07 -19.73 16.28
C TYR A 654 10.78 -20.29 15.69
N SER A 655 10.89 -21.00 14.59
CA SER A 655 9.80 -21.74 13.94
C SER A 655 10.14 -23.22 13.87
N TYR A 656 9.13 -24.05 14.04
CA TYR A 656 9.24 -25.50 13.91
C TYR A 656 8.11 -26.05 13.06
N LYS A 657 8.48 -26.80 12.01
CA LYS A 657 7.56 -27.53 11.12
C LYS A 657 7.42 -28.97 11.62
N PHE A 658 6.19 -29.48 11.66
CA PHE A 658 5.89 -30.83 12.16
C PHE A 658 4.99 -31.64 11.23
#